data_d22b19d3f9051d42f01c8fb6b7cfcaef
#
_entry.id   d22b19d3f9051d42f01c8fb6b7cfcaef
#
_cell.length_a   1.000
_cell.length_b   1.000
_cell.length_c   1.000
_cell.angle_alpha   90.00
_cell.angle_beta   90.00
_cell.angle_gamma   90.00
#
_symmetry.space_group_name_H-M   'P 1'
#
loop_
_entity.id
_entity.type
_entity.pdbx_description
1 polymer ?
#
loop_
_entity_poly.entity_id
_entity_poly.type
_entity_poly.pdbx_seq_one_letter_code
_entity_poly.pdbx_strand_id
1 'polypeptide(L)'
;MFRGTRRIFSLACAALFVIGASQNVVWAQQSSASGGFIDSSTSAGLRPKLSTGQIATFMPSRGVFTFPSPYSSQGVRLTNANDCGGQDCVLSVGYSYWSNINNHTGSDTMLVFLGLERRKGGGGPTLFSYNKRTGETQNIGPLFSADSPYSWATGEGWYFSASQPTTLYMNDGPRMLRYDVMTHAMSEVYNVESLLGAGRVIWQMHSSNDDHVHSATVKDSGSYSELGCIAFDDRRPTSPTFVAAKGNYDECQIDKSGRYLVVKENVDGRNGEDNRIIDLQTGNEVVFLDENGAAGHSDLGYGYMIAEDNFNPMPGAVRVWQLGGDLSGSDQGHVAGQGTLVYELSSWDVGIGHIAHGNAANGSSSGQMACVSNANRSNLPRVNEIVCFRLDGSMQALVVAPNMTDLNASGGGSDDYWKIPSGNLDVTGEYFIWTANMGTSRQDAFIVHIPQDKLGVSPGAPTPTTPSPVAPSPAPVAPVTPAPTTPAPSTPAPAPSPAPTTPTGIATWMSLMNVVENGPTLTKNGGCSGCPDGTAVSNQQISGSGVLQFSTDDSSTLRFVGLAPSGIGTTPSDISYAVRLQTGVAEVRESGAYKTEISFAAGDTFAIAVSNGSVTYAKNGNVFYTSAAAAGGLVRAHAIFFDVNASIRNVNFGGASSATVTSSAATEPVGVANSGNYAVRRPAGSTPKRRKPSSF
;
A
#
# COMPACT_ATOMS: atom_id res chain seq x y z
N MET A 1 70.44 -79.77 -37.11
CA MET A 1 70.79 -78.32 -37.37
C MET A 1 69.55 -77.60 -37.76
N PHE A 2 69.44 -76.43 -37.29
CA PHE A 2 68.33 -75.47 -37.43
C PHE A 2 67.17 -75.54 -36.39
N ARG A 3 67.31 -74.59 -35.50
CA ARG A 3 66.32 -74.22 -34.47
C ARG A 3 65.24 -73.35 -35.10
N GLY A 4 63.96 -73.76 -34.86
CA GLY A 4 62.79 -72.92 -35.19
C GLY A 4 62.14 -72.38 -33.94
N THR A 5 62.18 -71.06 -33.77
CA THR A 5 61.67 -70.27 -32.64
C THR A 5 60.13 -70.06 -32.83
N ARG A 6 59.32 -70.64 -31.94
CA ARG A 6 57.88 -70.27 -31.83
C ARG A 6 57.70 -68.99 -31.06
N ARG A 7 57.09 -68.02 -31.69
CA ARG A 7 56.63 -66.78 -31.01
C ARG A 7 55.23 -67.03 -30.42
N ILE A 8 55.11 -66.86 -29.10
CA ILE A 8 53.85 -66.90 -28.37
C ILE A 8 53.33 -65.49 -28.37
N PHE A 9 52.12 -65.24 -28.92
CA PHE A 9 51.38 -64.00 -28.76
C PHE A 9 50.62 -64.06 -27.45
N SER A 10 51.00 -63.21 -26.48
CA SER A 10 50.19 -62.91 -25.26
C SER A 10 49.22 -61.77 -25.56
N LEU A 11 47.94 -62.09 -25.56
CA LEU A 11 46.88 -61.04 -25.48
C LEU A 11 46.85 -60.49 -24.04
N ALA A 12 47.22 -59.25 -23.89
CA ALA A 12 46.99 -58.48 -22.66
C ALA A 12 45.62 -57.82 -22.75
N CYS A 13 44.62 -58.28 -21.97
CA CYS A 13 43.39 -57.54 -21.70
C CYS A 13 43.71 -56.39 -20.79
N ALA A 14 43.68 -55.16 -21.31
CA ALA A 14 43.72 -53.94 -20.51
C ALA A 14 42.30 -53.67 -19.96
N ALA A 15 42.07 -53.92 -18.68
CA ALA A 15 40.88 -53.48 -17.95
C ALA A 15 41.01 -51.99 -17.68
N LEU A 16 40.23 -51.15 -18.36
CA LEU A 16 40.06 -49.72 -18.01
C LEU A 16 39.22 -49.63 -16.72
N PHE A 17 39.87 -49.34 -15.60
CA PHE A 17 39.19 -48.84 -14.43
C PHE A 17 38.81 -47.38 -14.68
N VAL A 18 37.53 -47.12 -14.96
CA VAL A 18 36.94 -45.76 -14.88
C VAL A 18 36.78 -45.45 -13.40
N ILE A 19 37.71 -44.70 -12.83
CA ILE A 19 37.54 -44.07 -11.52
C ILE A 19 36.54 -42.93 -11.71
N GLY A 20 35.29 -43.19 -11.44
CA GLY A 20 34.28 -42.19 -11.29
C GLY A 20 34.63 -41.32 -10.08
N ALA A 21 35.24 -40.16 -10.30
CA ALA A 21 35.31 -39.11 -9.28
C ALA A 21 33.86 -38.62 -9.05
N SER A 22 33.19 -39.14 -8.04
CA SER A 22 32.02 -38.52 -7.47
C SER A 22 32.48 -37.17 -6.93
N GLN A 23 32.22 -36.12 -7.67
CA GLN A 23 32.29 -34.75 -7.12
C GLN A 23 31.19 -34.68 -6.05
N ASN A 24 31.58 -34.84 -4.81
CA ASN A 24 30.77 -34.38 -3.69
C ASN A 24 30.67 -32.87 -3.87
N VAL A 25 29.53 -32.41 -4.43
CA VAL A 25 29.12 -31.01 -4.34
C VAL A 25 28.92 -30.79 -2.85
N VAL A 26 29.93 -30.27 -2.18
CA VAL A 26 29.79 -29.71 -0.85
C VAL A 26 28.94 -28.48 -1.05
N TRP A 27 27.67 -28.61 -0.78
CA TRP A 27 26.79 -27.46 -0.60
C TRP A 27 27.47 -26.64 0.51
N ALA A 28 27.95 -25.46 0.16
CA ALA A 28 28.43 -24.50 1.14
C ALA A 28 27.28 -24.29 2.11
N GLN A 29 27.44 -24.72 3.33
CA GLN A 29 26.51 -24.47 4.40
C GLN A 29 26.34 -22.96 4.49
N GLN A 30 25.15 -22.48 4.20
CA GLN A 30 24.85 -21.05 4.35
C GLN A 30 25.22 -20.70 5.80
N SER A 31 26.11 -19.74 5.97
CA SER A 31 26.57 -19.37 7.32
C SER A 31 25.33 -18.95 8.12
N SER A 32 25.11 -19.58 9.26
CA SER A 32 24.03 -19.16 10.18
C SER A 32 24.13 -17.66 10.43
N ALA A 33 22.98 -16.97 10.39
CA ALA A 33 22.93 -15.55 10.65
C ALA A 33 23.59 -15.24 11.99
N SER A 34 24.43 -14.24 12.02
CA SER A 34 25.11 -13.79 13.24
C SER A 34 24.40 -12.60 13.86
N GLY A 35 24.65 -12.35 15.14
CA GLY A 35 24.12 -11.18 15.85
C GLY A 35 22.74 -11.43 16.46
N GLY A 36 22.04 -10.35 16.80
CA GLY A 36 20.82 -10.40 17.58
C GLY A 36 21.03 -11.03 18.97
N PHE A 37 20.09 -10.88 19.84
CA PHE A 37 20.14 -11.47 21.17
C PHE A 37 18.73 -11.74 21.71
N ILE A 38 18.61 -12.81 22.49
CA ILE A 38 17.35 -13.12 23.19
C ILE A 38 17.19 -12.14 24.35
N ASP A 39 16.02 -11.52 24.40
CA ASP A 39 15.58 -10.65 25.48
C ASP A 39 14.34 -11.27 26.12
N SER A 40 14.53 -12.00 27.20
CA SER A 40 13.47 -12.71 27.91
C SER A 40 12.82 -11.88 29.01
N SER A 41 13.31 -10.66 29.26
CA SER A 41 12.80 -9.84 30.34
C SER A 41 11.59 -9.01 29.84
N THR A 42 10.50 -9.04 30.60
CA THR A 42 9.40 -8.09 30.51
C THR A 42 9.84 -6.66 30.81
N SER A 43 10.96 -6.51 31.52
CA SER A 43 11.68 -5.26 31.77
C SER A 43 12.90 -5.15 30.85
N ALA A 44 12.72 -5.30 29.56
CA ALA A 44 13.79 -5.16 28.58
C ALA A 44 14.65 -3.92 28.87
N GLY A 45 15.95 -4.11 28.91
CA GLY A 45 16.89 -3.01 29.15
C GLY A 45 16.71 -1.93 28.10
N LEU A 46 16.64 -0.68 28.53
CA LEU A 46 16.53 0.44 27.63
C LEU A 46 17.83 0.59 26.82
N ARG A 47 17.74 0.45 25.51
CA ARG A 47 18.85 0.70 24.57
C ARG A 47 18.69 2.06 23.92
N PRO A 48 19.69 2.97 24.02
CA PRO A 48 19.59 4.27 23.41
C PRO A 48 19.43 4.19 21.89
N LYS A 49 18.58 5.04 21.34
CA LYS A 49 18.53 5.26 19.88
C LYS A 49 19.91 5.66 19.37
N LEU A 50 20.29 5.13 18.23
CA LEU A 50 21.53 5.55 17.57
C LEU A 50 21.34 6.97 16.99
N SER A 51 22.27 7.86 17.29
CA SER A 51 22.32 9.17 16.66
C SER A 51 22.74 9.05 15.19
N THR A 52 22.39 10.03 14.37
CA THR A 52 22.84 10.13 12.96
C THR A 52 24.34 9.98 12.81
N GLY A 53 25.13 10.60 13.73
CA GLY A 53 26.59 10.48 13.73
C GLY A 53 27.07 9.06 14.00
N GLN A 54 26.46 8.34 14.93
CA GLN A 54 26.77 6.93 15.20
C GLN A 54 26.42 6.04 14.01
N ILE A 55 25.24 6.24 13.38
CA ILE A 55 24.82 5.48 12.21
C ILE A 55 25.84 5.70 11.06
N ALA A 56 26.28 6.92 10.84
CA ALA A 56 27.27 7.24 9.79
C ALA A 56 28.61 6.51 9.94
N THR A 57 28.98 6.07 11.16
CA THR A 57 30.28 5.39 11.36
C THR A 57 30.33 3.99 10.79
N PHE A 58 29.19 3.31 10.60
CA PHE A 58 29.14 1.94 10.08
C PHE A 58 28.34 1.79 8.79
N MET A 59 27.65 2.84 8.37
CA MET A 59 26.72 2.79 7.24
C MET A 59 27.42 2.98 5.90
N PRO A 60 27.42 1.98 4.99
CA PRO A 60 27.97 2.15 3.64
C PRO A 60 27.02 3.00 2.77
N SER A 61 27.51 3.42 1.60
CA SER A 61 26.65 4.06 0.61
C SER A 61 25.60 3.11 0.04
N ARG A 62 25.96 1.84 -0.14
CA ARG A 62 25.11 0.69 -0.50
C ARG A 62 25.82 -0.60 -0.12
N GLY A 63 25.07 -1.68 0.17
CA GLY A 63 25.62 -3.01 0.44
C GLY A 63 25.65 -3.36 1.90
N VAL A 64 26.42 -4.39 2.23
CA VAL A 64 26.45 -5.06 3.53
C VAL A 64 27.15 -4.20 4.59
N PHE A 65 26.62 -4.23 5.80
CA PHE A 65 27.22 -3.66 7.01
C PHE A 65 26.89 -4.52 8.23
N THR A 66 27.53 -4.23 9.36
CA THR A 66 27.24 -4.88 10.65
C THR A 66 26.76 -3.83 11.64
N PHE A 67 25.64 -4.08 12.29
CA PHE A 67 25.17 -3.23 13.36
C PHE A 67 26.13 -3.26 14.56
N PRO A 68 26.30 -2.16 15.29
CA PRO A 68 27.14 -2.16 16.49
C PRO A 68 26.55 -3.05 17.59
N SER A 69 27.41 -3.41 18.57
CA SER A 69 26.97 -4.08 19.78
C SER A 69 25.85 -3.25 20.48
N PRO A 70 24.82 -3.90 21.06
CA PRO A 70 24.70 -5.35 21.32
C PRO A 70 24.14 -6.17 20.15
N TYR A 71 23.70 -5.55 19.07
CA TYR A 71 23.01 -6.22 17.97
C TYR A 71 23.96 -7.13 17.17
N SER A 72 25.04 -6.57 16.64
CA SER A 72 26.04 -7.29 15.84
C SER A 72 25.47 -8.12 14.68
N SER A 73 24.23 -7.83 14.28
CA SER A 73 23.55 -8.46 13.14
C SER A 73 24.00 -7.87 11.82
N GLN A 74 23.90 -8.66 10.75
CA GLN A 74 24.25 -8.22 9.40
C GLN A 74 23.07 -7.51 8.77
N GLY A 75 23.31 -6.25 8.36
CA GLY A 75 22.37 -5.45 7.59
C GLY A 75 22.84 -5.24 6.15
N VAL A 76 21.90 -4.84 5.28
CA VAL A 76 22.17 -4.45 3.89
C VAL A 76 21.44 -3.14 3.62
N ARG A 77 22.15 -2.12 3.16
CA ARG A 77 21.53 -0.90 2.62
C ARG A 77 21.23 -1.12 1.14
N LEU A 78 19.97 -1.10 0.77
CA LEU A 78 19.51 -1.35 -0.61
C LEU A 78 19.56 -0.10 -1.47
N THR A 79 19.08 1.04 -0.93
CA THR A 79 18.98 2.29 -1.67
C THR A 79 19.99 3.32 -1.20
N ASN A 80 20.24 4.30 -2.05
CA ASN A 80 21.04 5.48 -1.71
C ASN A 80 20.57 6.71 -2.51
N ALA A 81 21.27 7.84 -2.33
CA ALA A 81 20.90 9.09 -2.99
C ALA A 81 20.86 9.00 -4.53
N ASN A 82 21.70 8.15 -5.14
CA ASN A 82 21.77 8.05 -6.61
C ASN A 82 20.50 7.44 -7.22
N ASP A 83 19.75 6.63 -6.47
CA ASP A 83 18.49 6.04 -6.96
C ASP A 83 17.39 7.09 -7.12
N CYS A 84 17.53 8.23 -6.46
CA CYS A 84 16.54 9.29 -6.36
C CYS A 84 17.05 10.65 -6.88
N GLY A 85 18.17 10.69 -7.61
CA GLY A 85 18.76 11.96 -8.01
C GLY A 85 19.11 12.90 -6.83
N GLY A 86 19.42 12.33 -5.67
CA GLY A 86 19.72 13.06 -4.44
C GLY A 86 18.50 13.38 -3.57
N GLN A 87 17.27 13.08 -4.02
CA GLN A 87 16.01 13.43 -3.35
C GLN A 87 15.51 12.31 -2.43
N ASP A 88 14.48 12.58 -1.65
CA ASP A 88 13.78 11.64 -0.77
C ASP A 88 12.65 10.94 -1.54
N CYS A 89 12.98 9.95 -2.36
CA CYS A 89 12.02 9.28 -3.24
C CYS A 89 11.62 7.86 -2.81
N VAL A 90 12.29 7.28 -1.82
CA VAL A 90 11.98 5.91 -1.37
C VAL A 90 10.67 5.93 -0.61
N LEU A 91 9.68 5.17 -1.09
CA LEU A 91 8.40 4.97 -0.41
C LEU A 91 8.56 3.89 0.69
N SER A 92 7.65 3.88 1.64
CA SER A 92 7.58 2.80 2.62
C SER A 92 7.41 1.45 1.90
N VAL A 93 7.85 0.36 2.53
CA VAL A 93 7.68 -1.00 1.98
C VAL A 93 6.23 -1.51 2.06
N GLY A 94 5.26 -0.63 2.31
CA GLY A 94 3.85 -0.98 2.44
C GLY A 94 3.52 -1.59 3.80
N TYR A 95 2.56 -2.49 3.83
CA TYR A 95 2.19 -3.19 5.05
C TYR A 95 3.03 -4.44 5.27
N SER A 96 3.15 -4.83 6.53
CA SER A 96 3.98 -5.94 6.98
C SER A 96 3.57 -7.31 6.42
N TYR A 97 2.32 -7.48 6.03
CA TYR A 97 1.80 -8.69 5.42
C TYR A 97 1.91 -8.75 3.89
N TRP A 98 2.41 -7.69 3.24
CA TRP A 98 2.83 -7.75 1.83
C TRP A 98 4.30 -8.15 1.73
N SER A 99 4.67 -8.89 0.71
CA SER A 99 6.04 -9.37 0.51
C SER A 99 6.78 -8.56 -0.53
N ASN A 100 7.69 -7.69 -0.06
CA ASN A 100 8.60 -6.94 -0.93
C ASN A 100 9.88 -7.71 -1.28
N ILE A 101 10.15 -8.83 -0.56
CA ILE A 101 11.33 -9.65 -0.74
C ILE A 101 10.93 -10.99 -1.32
N ASN A 102 11.58 -11.39 -2.41
CA ASN A 102 11.41 -12.71 -2.98
C ASN A 102 12.65 -13.57 -2.70
N ASN A 103 12.70 -14.17 -1.51
CA ASN A 103 13.74 -15.09 -1.11
C ASN A 103 13.26 -16.54 -1.27
N HIS A 104 13.97 -17.30 -2.09
CA HIS A 104 13.66 -18.71 -2.30
C HIS A 104 14.82 -19.61 -1.91
N THR A 105 14.50 -20.77 -1.32
CA THR A 105 15.47 -21.77 -0.95
C THR A 105 16.23 -22.25 -2.21
N GLY A 106 17.56 -22.28 -2.09
CA GLY A 106 18.43 -22.71 -3.19
C GLY A 106 18.79 -21.61 -4.21
N SER A 107 18.25 -20.41 -4.10
CA SER A 107 18.69 -19.26 -4.89
C SER A 107 19.76 -18.46 -4.14
N ASP A 108 20.87 -18.14 -4.80
CA ASP A 108 21.88 -17.22 -4.28
C ASP A 108 21.38 -15.75 -4.35
N THR A 109 20.42 -15.45 -5.22
CA THR A 109 19.92 -14.10 -5.44
C THR A 109 18.53 -13.93 -4.90
N MET A 110 18.33 -12.91 -4.12
CA MET A 110 17.05 -12.44 -3.60
C MET A 110 16.63 -11.19 -4.39
N LEU A 111 15.39 -11.18 -4.86
CA LEU A 111 14.78 -10.04 -5.54
C LEU A 111 14.02 -9.18 -4.53
N VAL A 112 14.08 -7.88 -4.71
CA VAL A 112 13.42 -6.90 -3.85
C VAL A 112 12.70 -5.87 -4.70
N PHE A 113 11.43 -5.65 -4.41
CA PHE A 113 10.61 -4.64 -5.05
C PHE A 113 10.45 -3.41 -4.15
N LEU A 114 10.67 -2.22 -4.69
CA LEU A 114 10.51 -0.94 -3.98
C LEU A 114 9.82 0.09 -4.88
N GLY A 115 8.94 0.90 -4.29
CA GLY A 115 8.43 2.10 -4.92
C GLY A 115 9.43 3.25 -4.79
N LEU A 116 9.87 3.83 -5.91
CA LEU A 116 10.68 5.05 -5.94
C LEU A 116 9.86 6.17 -6.59
N GLU A 117 9.40 7.13 -5.81
CA GLU A 117 8.51 8.21 -6.25
C GLU A 117 9.12 9.01 -7.41
N ARG A 118 8.47 8.98 -8.58
CA ARG A 118 8.98 9.63 -9.79
C ARG A 118 9.02 11.15 -9.68
N ARG A 119 8.07 11.76 -8.97
CA ARG A 119 8.05 13.22 -8.74
C ARG A 119 9.25 13.70 -7.93
N LYS A 120 9.90 12.79 -7.23
CA LYS A 120 11.11 13.03 -6.42
C LYS A 120 12.35 12.38 -7.03
N GLY A 121 12.38 12.21 -8.35
CA GLY A 121 13.55 11.70 -9.07
C GLY A 121 13.73 10.19 -9.06
N GLY A 122 12.76 9.43 -8.54
CA GLY A 122 12.77 7.97 -8.57
C GLY A 122 12.35 7.38 -9.91
N GLY A 123 12.55 6.08 -10.08
CA GLY A 123 12.21 5.32 -11.29
C GLY A 123 10.76 4.81 -11.35
N GLY A 124 9.94 5.04 -10.33
CA GLY A 124 8.68 4.34 -10.12
C GLY A 124 8.88 2.98 -9.45
N PRO A 125 8.02 1.99 -9.71
CA PRO A 125 8.26 0.61 -9.26
C PRO A 125 9.60 0.09 -9.76
N THR A 126 10.50 -0.25 -8.84
CA THR A 126 11.91 -0.54 -9.13
C THR A 126 12.32 -1.86 -8.51
N LEU A 127 13.05 -2.66 -9.29
CA LEU A 127 13.59 -3.94 -8.88
C LEU A 127 15.04 -3.79 -8.40
N PHE A 128 15.33 -4.41 -7.27
CA PHE A 128 16.67 -4.56 -6.72
C PHE A 128 17.01 -6.05 -6.59
N SER A 129 18.29 -6.36 -6.54
CA SER A 129 18.76 -7.69 -6.19
C SER A 129 19.80 -7.62 -5.07
N TYR A 130 19.82 -8.68 -4.28
CA TYR A 130 20.84 -8.94 -3.27
C TYR A 130 21.35 -10.36 -3.43
N ASN A 131 22.66 -10.50 -3.66
CA ASN A 131 23.30 -11.81 -3.70
C ASN A 131 23.70 -12.23 -2.29
N LYS A 132 23.02 -13.23 -1.74
CA LYS A 132 23.20 -13.71 -0.37
C LYS A 132 24.60 -14.27 -0.07
N ARG A 133 25.30 -14.77 -1.09
CA ARG A 133 26.63 -15.35 -0.95
C ARG A 133 27.75 -14.32 -1.06
N THR A 134 27.63 -13.35 -1.97
CA THR A 134 28.68 -12.35 -2.20
C THR A 134 28.44 -11.04 -1.47
N GLY A 135 27.21 -10.78 -0.99
CA GLY A 135 26.81 -9.51 -0.40
C GLY A 135 26.55 -8.39 -1.44
N GLU A 136 26.64 -8.71 -2.74
CA GLU A 136 26.44 -7.74 -3.80
C GLU A 136 25.00 -7.28 -3.86
N THR A 137 24.79 -5.97 -3.97
CA THR A 137 23.48 -5.34 -4.02
C THR A 137 23.41 -4.45 -5.26
N GLN A 138 22.41 -4.64 -6.11
CA GLN A 138 22.22 -3.90 -7.34
C GLN A 138 20.82 -3.28 -7.43
N ASN A 139 20.75 -2.07 -7.99
CA ASN A 139 19.52 -1.53 -8.55
C ASN A 139 19.42 -2.04 -10.00
N ILE A 140 18.48 -2.95 -10.27
CA ILE A 140 18.28 -3.54 -11.60
C ILE A 140 17.57 -2.53 -12.51
N GLY A 141 16.75 -1.65 -11.94
CA GLY A 141 16.04 -0.62 -12.67
C GLY A 141 14.52 -0.65 -12.49
N PRO A 142 13.82 0.29 -13.13
CA PRO A 142 12.38 0.35 -13.14
C PRO A 142 11.78 -0.91 -13.76
N LEU A 143 10.71 -1.44 -13.16
CA LEU A 143 9.96 -2.59 -13.68
C LEU A 143 9.23 -2.25 -14.99
N PHE A 144 8.94 -0.98 -15.23
CA PHE A 144 8.18 -0.51 -16.38
C PHE A 144 8.89 0.66 -17.07
N SER A 145 8.76 0.71 -18.40
CA SER A 145 9.23 1.85 -19.18
C SER A 145 8.50 3.15 -18.80
N ALA A 146 9.12 4.29 -19.07
CA ALA A 146 8.61 5.60 -18.64
C ALA A 146 7.24 5.96 -19.22
N ASP A 147 6.90 5.40 -20.37
CA ASP A 147 5.63 5.56 -21.08
C ASP A 147 4.55 4.54 -20.66
N SER A 148 4.91 3.55 -19.86
CA SER A 148 3.95 2.58 -19.33
C SER A 148 2.97 3.24 -18.34
N PRO A 149 1.69 2.88 -18.35
CA PRO A 149 0.74 3.35 -17.33
C PRO A 149 1.14 2.94 -15.91
N TYR A 150 1.87 1.84 -15.76
CA TYR A 150 2.36 1.35 -14.46
C TYR A 150 3.61 2.07 -13.96
N SER A 151 4.27 2.89 -14.79
CA SER A 151 5.48 3.62 -14.41
C SER A 151 5.26 4.63 -13.27
N TRP A 152 4.03 5.04 -13.03
CA TRP A 152 3.60 5.95 -11.97
C TRP A 152 2.99 5.25 -10.76
N ALA A 153 2.80 3.94 -10.83
CA ALA A 153 2.27 3.20 -9.70
C ALA A 153 3.24 3.28 -8.50
N THR A 154 2.69 3.37 -7.32
CA THR A 154 3.47 3.34 -6.07
C THR A 154 3.92 1.93 -5.73
N GLY A 155 3.21 0.93 -6.26
CA GLY A 155 3.39 -0.48 -5.91
C GLY A 155 2.76 -0.85 -4.56
N GLU A 156 1.99 0.03 -3.95
CA GLU A 156 1.26 -0.30 -2.73
C GLU A 156 0.25 -1.41 -3.02
N GLY A 157 0.24 -2.44 -2.18
CA GLY A 157 -0.58 -3.63 -2.39
C GLY A 157 -0.02 -4.61 -3.41
N TRP A 158 1.13 -4.31 -4.03
CA TRP A 158 1.83 -5.26 -4.87
C TRP A 158 2.78 -6.12 -4.01
N TYR A 159 2.88 -7.40 -4.33
CA TYR A 159 3.71 -8.33 -3.55
C TYR A 159 4.21 -9.48 -4.39
N PHE A 160 5.35 -10.04 -3.98
CA PHE A 160 5.88 -11.24 -4.58
C PHE A 160 5.08 -12.48 -4.19
N SER A 161 4.97 -13.41 -5.12
CA SER A 161 4.47 -14.76 -4.90
C SER A 161 5.28 -15.47 -3.82
N ALA A 162 4.59 -16.24 -2.97
CA ALA A 162 5.25 -17.10 -1.99
C ALA A 162 5.91 -18.34 -2.62
N SER A 163 5.45 -18.78 -3.81
CA SER A 163 5.86 -20.02 -4.45
C SER A 163 6.68 -19.83 -5.73
N GLN A 164 6.53 -18.70 -6.44
CA GLN A 164 7.13 -18.44 -7.75
C GLN A 164 8.23 -17.38 -7.68
N PRO A 165 9.50 -17.73 -7.98
CA PRO A 165 10.67 -16.87 -7.70
C PRO A 165 10.67 -15.50 -8.38
N THR A 166 10.00 -15.35 -9.52
CA THR A 166 10.04 -14.10 -10.31
C THR A 166 8.67 -13.45 -10.48
N THR A 167 7.63 -14.01 -9.85
CA THR A 167 6.26 -13.54 -9.99
C THR A 167 5.93 -12.45 -8.97
N LEU A 168 5.50 -11.29 -9.47
CA LEU A 168 4.92 -10.19 -8.72
C LEU A 168 3.42 -10.10 -9.02
N TYR A 169 2.59 -10.07 -7.98
CA TYR A 169 1.16 -9.76 -8.12
C TYR A 169 0.93 -8.27 -8.05
N MET A 170 0.06 -7.77 -8.93
CA MET A 170 -0.27 -6.35 -9.01
C MET A 170 -1.74 -6.16 -9.43
N ASN A 171 -2.32 -5.02 -9.10
CA ASN A 171 -3.66 -4.64 -9.54
C ASN A 171 -3.61 -3.63 -10.68
N ASP A 172 -4.63 -3.68 -11.54
CA ASP A 172 -4.86 -2.71 -12.61
C ASP A 172 -6.37 -2.47 -12.78
N GLY A 173 -6.90 -1.51 -12.05
CA GLY A 173 -8.34 -1.25 -12.02
C GLY A 173 -9.12 -2.49 -11.59
N PRO A 174 -9.92 -3.12 -12.49
CA PRO A 174 -10.69 -4.32 -12.17
C PRO A 174 -9.86 -5.61 -12.13
N ARG A 175 -8.60 -5.60 -12.58
CA ARG A 175 -7.81 -6.80 -12.84
C ARG A 175 -6.78 -7.07 -11.76
N MET A 176 -6.65 -8.32 -11.36
CA MET A 176 -5.47 -8.83 -10.72
C MET A 176 -4.54 -9.41 -11.77
N LEU A 177 -3.30 -8.99 -11.77
CA LEU A 177 -2.28 -9.37 -12.74
C LEU A 177 -1.15 -10.12 -12.05
N ARG A 178 -0.57 -11.04 -12.80
CA ARG A 178 0.66 -11.75 -12.49
C ARG A 178 1.73 -11.27 -13.47
N TYR A 179 2.83 -10.74 -12.94
CA TYR A 179 3.92 -10.16 -13.71
C TYR A 179 5.23 -10.86 -13.38
N ASP A 180 5.89 -11.42 -14.37
CA ASP A 180 7.24 -11.98 -14.21
C ASP A 180 8.26 -10.85 -14.35
N VAL A 181 8.95 -10.51 -13.26
CA VAL A 181 9.85 -9.35 -13.19
C VAL A 181 11.16 -9.53 -13.98
N MET A 182 11.48 -10.75 -14.43
CA MET A 182 12.68 -11.05 -15.22
C MET A 182 12.41 -11.14 -16.71
N THR A 183 11.28 -11.72 -17.10
CA THR A 183 10.89 -11.88 -18.51
C THR A 183 9.95 -10.77 -18.98
N HIS A 184 9.41 -9.97 -18.06
CA HIS A 184 8.38 -8.95 -18.30
C HIS A 184 7.07 -9.48 -18.86
N ALA A 185 6.84 -10.79 -18.75
CA ALA A 185 5.58 -11.41 -19.16
C ALA A 185 4.49 -11.06 -18.15
N MET A 186 3.32 -10.65 -18.67
CA MET A 186 2.15 -10.28 -17.87
C MET A 186 0.97 -11.15 -18.25
N SER A 187 0.21 -11.59 -17.25
CA SER A 187 -1.03 -12.35 -17.46
C SER A 187 -2.08 -11.96 -16.42
N GLU A 188 -3.34 -11.99 -16.81
CA GLU A 188 -4.47 -11.76 -15.92
C GLU A 188 -4.70 -12.99 -15.04
N VAL A 189 -4.91 -12.78 -13.74
CA VAL A 189 -5.37 -13.82 -12.81
C VAL A 189 -6.89 -13.86 -12.82
N TYR A 190 -7.52 -12.71 -12.62
CA TYR A 190 -8.97 -12.52 -12.76
C TYR A 190 -9.31 -11.06 -13.04
N ASN A 191 -10.54 -10.84 -13.50
CA ASN A 191 -11.14 -9.51 -13.67
C ASN A 191 -12.44 -9.44 -12.88
N VAL A 192 -12.50 -8.57 -11.86
CA VAL A 192 -13.66 -8.46 -10.97
C VAL A 192 -14.92 -8.00 -11.69
N GLU A 193 -14.81 -7.19 -12.75
CA GLU A 193 -15.99 -6.81 -13.55
C GLU A 193 -16.58 -7.98 -14.32
N SER A 194 -15.74 -8.87 -14.82
CA SER A 194 -16.21 -10.10 -15.49
C SER A 194 -16.91 -11.05 -14.51
N LEU A 195 -16.51 -11.05 -13.23
CA LEU A 195 -17.04 -11.96 -12.21
C LEU A 195 -18.26 -11.39 -11.49
N LEU A 196 -18.27 -10.10 -11.18
CA LEU A 196 -19.28 -9.46 -10.31
C LEU A 196 -20.10 -8.37 -11.02
N GLY A 197 -19.75 -8.02 -12.27
CA GLY A 197 -20.39 -6.96 -13.07
C GLY A 197 -19.58 -5.67 -13.13
N ALA A 198 -19.89 -4.84 -14.10
CA ALA A 198 -19.19 -3.60 -14.43
C ALA A 198 -19.21 -2.56 -13.27
N GLY A 199 -18.27 -1.62 -13.31
CA GLY A 199 -18.16 -0.53 -12.36
C GLY A 199 -17.43 -0.92 -11.06
N ARG A 200 -16.53 -1.90 -11.10
CA ARG A 200 -15.77 -2.38 -9.95
C ARG A 200 -14.27 -2.34 -10.20
N VAL A 201 -13.52 -2.03 -9.15
CA VAL A 201 -12.05 -2.11 -9.12
C VAL A 201 -11.61 -2.88 -7.88
N ILE A 202 -10.37 -3.37 -7.88
CA ILE A 202 -9.80 -4.10 -6.75
C ILE A 202 -8.67 -3.33 -6.09
N TRP A 203 -8.51 -3.58 -4.79
CA TRP A 203 -7.48 -3.00 -3.95
C TRP A 203 -7.08 -3.98 -2.83
N GLN A 204 -5.92 -3.78 -2.18
CA GLN A 204 -5.47 -4.58 -1.02
C GLN A 204 -5.57 -6.08 -1.27
N MET A 205 -4.77 -6.58 -2.20
CA MET A 205 -4.79 -7.98 -2.59
C MET A 205 -3.93 -8.85 -1.68
N HIS A 206 -4.36 -10.10 -1.49
CA HIS A 206 -3.59 -11.14 -0.80
C HIS A 206 -3.72 -12.47 -1.53
N SER A 207 -2.74 -13.38 -1.31
CA SER A 207 -2.76 -14.73 -1.86
C SER A 207 -2.44 -15.76 -0.79
N SER A 208 -3.02 -16.94 -0.95
CA SER A 208 -2.55 -18.13 -0.25
C SER A 208 -1.12 -18.50 -0.67
N ASN A 209 -0.38 -19.21 0.18
CA ASN A 209 1.02 -19.54 -0.10
C ASN A 209 1.22 -20.51 -1.30
N ASP A 210 0.16 -21.18 -1.75
CA ASP A 210 0.15 -22.01 -2.95
C ASP A 210 -0.23 -21.24 -4.22
N ASP A 211 -0.49 -19.95 -4.12
CA ASP A 211 -0.88 -19.04 -5.21
C ASP A 211 -2.21 -19.38 -5.92
N HIS A 212 -3.07 -20.17 -5.29
CA HIS A 212 -4.34 -20.58 -5.90
C HIS A 212 -5.54 -19.76 -5.44
N VAL A 213 -5.55 -19.29 -4.19
CA VAL A 213 -6.66 -18.50 -3.66
C VAL A 213 -6.20 -17.08 -3.42
N HIS A 214 -6.92 -16.14 -4.01
CA HIS A 214 -6.61 -14.72 -3.95
C HIS A 214 -7.78 -13.95 -3.35
N SER A 215 -7.51 -12.99 -2.47
CA SER A 215 -8.50 -12.04 -1.98
C SER A 215 -8.17 -10.63 -2.40
N ALA A 216 -9.20 -9.80 -2.51
CA ALA A 216 -9.03 -8.37 -2.72
C ALA A 216 -10.24 -7.59 -2.19
N THR A 217 -9.99 -6.39 -1.68
CA THR A 217 -11.04 -5.38 -1.47
C THR A 217 -11.65 -5.00 -2.82
N VAL A 218 -12.97 -5.04 -2.93
CA VAL A 218 -13.72 -4.59 -4.11
C VAL A 218 -14.28 -3.21 -3.83
N LYS A 219 -14.01 -2.27 -4.72
CA LYS A 219 -14.50 -0.89 -4.65
C LYS A 219 -15.38 -0.57 -5.84
N ASP A 220 -16.31 0.35 -5.67
CA ASP A 220 -17.00 1.00 -6.77
C ASP A 220 -16.04 1.87 -7.57
N SER A 221 -15.99 1.72 -8.89
CA SER A 221 -15.03 2.44 -9.74
C SER A 221 -15.29 3.94 -9.86
N GLY A 222 -16.50 4.40 -9.58
CA GLY A 222 -16.90 5.80 -9.64
C GLY A 222 -16.69 6.54 -8.33
N SER A 223 -17.18 5.98 -7.23
CA SER A 223 -17.11 6.57 -5.88
C SER A 223 -15.90 6.15 -5.06
N TYR A 224 -15.22 5.07 -5.45
CA TYR A 224 -14.16 4.40 -4.68
C TYR A 224 -14.60 3.93 -3.28
N SER A 225 -15.91 3.85 -3.03
CA SER A 225 -16.42 3.26 -1.80
C SER A 225 -16.19 1.75 -1.78
N GLU A 226 -15.89 1.22 -0.62
CA GLU A 226 -15.69 -0.20 -0.39
C GLU A 226 -17.03 -0.94 -0.52
N LEU A 227 -17.09 -1.94 -1.41
CA LEU A 227 -18.28 -2.78 -1.62
C LEU A 227 -18.18 -4.10 -0.83
N GLY A 228 -16.98 -4.51 -0.49
CA GLY A 228 -16.71 -5.76 0.22
C GLY A 228 -15.44 -6.46 -0.26
N CYS A 229 -15.41 -7.77 -0.12
CA CYS A 229 -14.27 -8.61 -0.44
C CYS A 229 -14.61 -9.67 -1.48
N ILE A 230 -13.71 -9.92 -2.44
CA ILE A 230 -13.75 -11.09 -3.30
C ILE A 230 -12.68 -12.09 -2.83
N ALA A 231 -13.03 -13.39 -2.80
CA ALA A 231 -12.09 -14.50 -2.79
C ALA A 231 -12.24 -15.27 -4.10
N PHE A 232 -11.15 -15.37 -4.84
CA PHE A 232 -11.06 -16.03 -6.14
C PHE A 232 -10.14 -17.24 -6.02
N ASP A 233 -10.63 -18.45 -6.41
CA ASP A 233 -9.85 -19.67 -6.50
C ASP A 233 -9.64 -20.01 -7.99
N ASP A 234 -8.41 -20.00 -8.47
CA ASP A 234 -8.10 -20.23 -9.89
C ASP A 234 -8.42 -21.67 -10.35
N ARG A 235 -8.58 -22.59 -9.40
CA ARG A 235 -9.07 -23.97 -9.65
C ARG A 235 -10.58 -24.03 -9.86
N ARG A 236 -11.32 -22.96 -9.49
CA ARG A 236 -12.77 -22.80 -9.62
C ARG A 236 -13.12 -21.39 -10.15
N PRO A 237 -12.60 -20.98 -11.31
CA PRO A 237 -12.61 -19.59 -11.77
C PRO A 237 -14.01 -19.00 -12.02
N THR A 238 -15.04 -19.85 -12.18
CA THR A 238 -16.43 -19.43 -12.41
C THR A 238 -17.26 -19.28 -11.12
N SER A 239 -16.68 -19.56 -9.95
CA SER A 239 -17.39 -19.58 -8.68
C SER A 239 -16.63 -18.78 -7.61
N PRO A 240 -16.40 -17.47 -7.81
CA PRO A 240 -15.79 -16.64 -6.78
C PRO A 240 -16.74 -16.48 -5.59
N THR A 241 -16.18 -16.29 -4.41
CA THR A 241 -16.94 -15.88 -3.23
C THR A 241 -16.88 -14.36 -3.09
N PHE A 242 -18.03 -13.69 -3.05
CA PHE A 242 -18.10 -12.27 -2.75
C PHE A 242 -18.76 -12.07 -1.40
N VAL A 243 -18.10 -11.35 -0.51
CA VAL A 243 -18.56 -11.00 0.84
C VAL A 243 -18.80 -9.49 0.87
N ALA A 244 -20.07 -9.09 0.88
CA ALA A 244 -20.42 -7.67 0.93
C ALA A 244 -20.01 -7.04 2.27
N ALA A 245 -19.61 -5.77 2.24
CA ALA A 245 -19.37 -4.96 3.42
C ALA A 245 -20.65 -4.85 4.25
N LYS A 246 -20.53 -4.96 5.57
CA LYS A 246 -21.64 -4.81 6.53
C LYS A 246 -21.50 -3.55 7.39
N GLY A 247 -20.29 -3.05 7.55
CA GLY A 247 -19.98 -1.90 8.40
C GLY A 247 -18.99 -0.93 7.76
N ASN A 248 -18.25 -0.21 8.60
CA ASN A 248 -17.15 0.63 8.14
C ASN A 248 -15.98 -0.27 7.79
N TYR A 249 -15.86 -0.59 6.50
CA TYR A 249 -14.91 -1.54 5.94
C TYR A 249 -13.49 -0.98 5.91
N ASP A 250 -12.48 -1.82 6.18
CA ASP A 250 -11.06 -1.49 6.01
C ASP A 250 -10.41 -2.36 4.92
N GLU A 251 -10.30 -3.66 5.14
CA GLU A 251 -9.64 -4.59 4.21
C GLU A 251 -10.10 -6.03 4.36
N CYS A 252 -9.65 -6.89 3.45
CA CYS A 252 -9.77 -8.32 3.64
C CYS A 252 -8.48 -9.07 3.27
N GLN A 253 -8.27 -10.19 3.94
CA GLN A 253 -7.09 -11.02 3.79
C GLN A 253 -7.50 -12.49 3.68
N ILE A 254 -6.93 -13.23 2.73
CA ILE A 254 -7.00 -14.69 2.72
C ILE A 254 -5.86 -15.27 3.58
N ASP A 255 -6.13 -16.29 4.38
CA ASP A 255 -5.09 -16.98 5.13
C ASP A 255 -4.14 -17.77 4.21
N LYS A 256 -2.97 -18.12 4.70
CA LYS A 256 -1.93 -18.77 3.90
C LYS A 256 -2.33 -20.16 3.37
N SER A 257 -3.36 -20.79 3.96
CA SER A 257 -3.93 -22.06 3.47
C SER A 257 -4.94 -21.87 2.33
N GLY A 258 -5.45 -20.65 2.12
CA GLY A 258 -6.51 -20.36 1.17
C GLY A 258 -7.91 -20.80 1.63
N ARG A 259 -8.09 -21.09 2.93
CA ARG A 259 -9.36 -21.55 3.47
C ARG A 259 -10.17 -20.46 4.17
N TYR A 260 -9.52 -19.62 4.96
CA TYR A 260 -10.21 -18.62 5.80
C TYR A 260 -10.04 -17.23 5.23
N LEU A 261 -11.16 -16.58 4.91
CA LEU A 261 -11.19 -15.17 4.53
C LEU A 261 -11.49 -14.33 5.77
N VAL A 262 -10.59 -13.42 6.12
CA VAL A 262 -10.78 -12.46 7.21
C VAL A 262 -11.11 -11.10 6.62
N VAL A 263 -12.28 -10.57 6.96
CA VAL A 263 -12.73 -9.23 6.55
C VAL A 263 -12.73 -8.33 7.77
N LYS A 264 -11.95 -7.26 7.71
CA LYS A 264 -11.85 -6.25 8.77
C LYS A 264 -12.81 -5.11 8.48
N GLU A 265 -13.77 -4.94 9.35
CA GLU A 265 -14.76 -3.87 9.26
C GLU A 265 -15.44 -3.67 10.62
N ASN A 266 -15.87 -2.46 10.93
CA ASN A 266 -16.63 -2.21 12.15
C ASN A 266 -18.11 -2.59 11.92
N VAL A 267 -18.51 -3.79 12.33
CA VAL A 267 -19.88 -4.30 12.14
C VAL A 267 -20.84 -3.92 13.26
N ASP A 268 -20.36 -3.71 14.48
CA ASP A 268 -21.20 -3.39 15.63
C ASP A 268 -21.37 -1.89 15.89
N GLY A 269 -20.62 -1.06 15.15
CA GLY A 269 -20.66 0.41 15.25
C GLY A 269 -19.94 0.98 16.47
N ARG A 270 -19.17 0.15 17.19
CA ARG A 270 -18.39 0.58 18.34
C ARG A 270 -16.95 0.83 17.95
N ASN A 271 -16.08 0.99 18.86
CA ASN A 271 -14.71 1.43 18.85
C ASN A 271 -13.88 1.14 17.57
N GLY A 272 -13.54 -0.08 17.30
CA GLY A 272 -12.52 -0.47 16.35
C GLY A 272 -13.04 -1.22 15.13
N GLU A 273 -12.17 -2.04 14.59
CA GLU A 273 -12.48 -2.93 13.49
C GLU A 273 -12.68 -4.32 14.06
N ASP A 274 -13.82 -4.93 13.73
CA ASP A 274 -14.09 -6.33 14.01
C ASP A 274 -13.45 -7.20 12.93
N ASN A 275 -13.34 -8.50 13.20
CA ASN A 275 -12.89 -9.47 12.21
C ASN A 275 -14.04 -10.43 11.89
N ARG A 276 -14.54 -10.37 10.64
CA ARG A 276 -15.43 -11.40 10.11
C ARG A 276 -14.59 -12.50 9.51
N ILE A 277 -14.71 -13.70 10.02
CA ILE A 277 -13.95 -14.87 9.61
C ILE A 277 -14.87 -15.80 8.85
N ILE A 278 -14.62 -15.98 7.57
CA ILE A 278 -15.42 -16.81 6.67
C ILE A 278 -14.63 -18.06 6.30
N ASP A 279 -15.13 -19.24 6.65
CA ASP A 279 -14.57 -20.51 6.16
C ASP A 279 -15.09 -20.77 4.74
N LEU A 280 -14.25 -20.61 3.74
CA LEU A 280 -14.59 -20.77 2.32
C LEU A 280 -14.98 -22.21 1.94
N GLN A 281 -14.68 -23.21 2.78
CA GLN A 281 -15.07 -24.61 2.54
C GLN A 281 -16.49 -24.90 3.01
N THR A 282 -16.89 -24.33 4.12
CA THR A 282 -18.22 -24.58 4.74
C THR A 282 -19.22 -23.46 4.52
N GLY A 283 -18.73 -22.24 4.22
CA GLY A 283 -19.54 -21.03 4.14
C GLY A 283 -19.91 -20.44 5.52
N ASN A 284 -19.42 -21.01 6.61
CA ASN A 284 -19.67 -20.50 7.95
C ASN A 284 -18.96 -19.18 8.16
N GLU A 285 -19.64 -18.24 8.81
CA GLU A 285 -19.10 -16.95 9.21
C GLU A 285 -19.14 -16.81 10.74
N VAL A 286 -18.02 -16.34 11.31
CA VAL A 286 -17.92 -15.96 12.72
C VAL A 286 -17.48 -14.50 12.78
N VAL A 287 -18.07 -13.72 13.68
CA VAL A 287 -17.65 -12.34 13.96
C VAL A 287 -16.86 -12.32 15.27
N PHE A 288 -15.64 -11.81 15.18
CA PHE A 288 -14.75 -11.62 16.31
C PHE A 288 -14.61 -10.11 16.59
N LEU A 289 -15.32 -9.63 17.62
CA LEU A 289 -15.42 -8.23 17.94
C LEU A 289 -14.12 -7.65 18.51
N ASP A 290 -13.84 -6.40 18.24
CA ASP A 290 -12.60 -5.73 18.67
C ASP A 290 -12.52 -5.51 20.18
N GLU A 291 -13.64 -5.36 20.88
CA GLU A 291 -13.70 -5.29 22.35
C GLU A 291 -13.15 -6.55 23.01
N ASN A 292 -13.01 -7.62 22.27
CA ASN A 292 -12.50 -8.91 22.74
C ASN A 292 -11.02 -9.14 22.36
N GLY A 293 -10.36 -8.15 21.80
CA GLY A 293 -8.90 -8.09 21.77
C GLY A 293 -8.21 -8.41 20.46
N ALA A 294 -8.85 -8.66 19.36
CA ALA A 294 -8.16 -9.12 18.14
C ALA A 294 -8.43 -8.26 16.90
N ALA A 295 -8.47 -6.96 17.03
CA ALA A 295 -8.84 -6.08 15.93
C ALA A 295 -7.73 -5.16 15.41
N GLY A 296 -6.55 -5.21 16.02
CA GLY A 296 -5.41 -4.37 15.62
C GLY A 296 -4.67 -4.88 14.39
N HIS A 297 -3.44 -4.41 14.25
CA HIS A 297 -2.54 -4.91 13.22
C HIS A 297 -2.39 -6.42 13.32
N SER A 298 -2.54 -7.11 12.19
CA SER A 298 -2.52 -8.56 12.15
C SER A 298 -1.81 -9.07 10.90
N ASP A 299 -1.41 -10.34 10.93
CA ASP A 299 -1.02 -11.16 9.76
C ASP A 299 -1.59 -12.57 9.94
N LEU A 300 -1.74 -13.30 8.87
CA LEU A 300 -2.36 -14.61 8.84
C LEU A 300 -1.32 -15.72 8.65
N GLY A 301 -1.54 -16.85 9.31
CA GLY A 301 -0.83 -18.10 9.06
C GLY A 301 -1.72 -19.12 8.36
N TYR A 302 -1.48 -20.41 8.60
CA TYR A 302 -2.29 -21.51 8.09
C TYR A 302 -3.43 -21.85 9.08
N GLY A 303 -4.58 -21.23 8.89
CA GLY A 303 -5.75 -21.41 9.75
C GLY A 303 -5.66 -20.71 11.10
N TYR A 304 -4.78 -19.74 11.24
CA TYR A 304 -4.67 -18.89 12.44
C TYR A 304 -4.33 -17.44 12.08
N MET A 305 -4.64 -16.56 12.99
CA MET A 305 -4.33 -15.12 12.93
C MET A 305 -3.40 -14.75 14.08
N ILE A 306 -2.42 -13.90 13.79
CA ILE A 306 -1.60 -13.21 14.77
C ILE A 306 -2.06 -11.77 14.79
N ALA A 307 -2.55 -11.28 15.90
CA ALA A 307 -3.09 -9.92 15.98
C ALA A 307 -2.73 -9.24 17.29
N GLU A 308 -2.72 -7.91 17.25
CA GLU A 308 -2.57 -7.06 18.40
C GLU A 308 -3.90 -6.99 19.18
N ASP A 309 -3.80 -7.05 20.51
CA ASP A 309 -4.92 -6.89 21.44
C ASP A 309 -5.18 -5.38 21.63
N ASN A 310 -6.27 -4.88 21.08
CA ASN A 310 -6.53 -3.44 21.09
C ASN A 310 -7.00 -2.92 22.45
N PHE A 311 -7.88 -3.66 23.13
CA PHE A 311 -8.62 -3.13 24.28
C PHE A 311 -8.55 -3.98 25.52
N ASN A 312 -8.92 -5.24 25.45
CA ASN A 312 -9.06 -6.11 26.62
C ASN A 312 -8.50 -7.51 26.38
N PRO A 313 -7.95 -8.15 27.39
CA PRO A 313 -7.67 -7.63 28.72
C PRO A 313 -6.32 -6.90 28.81
N MET A 314 -5.53 -6.87 27.73
CA MET A 314 -4.14 -6.44 27.76
C MET A 314 -3.78 -5.68 26.49
N PRO A 315 -4.12 -4.38 26.40
CA PRO A 315 -3.77 -3.56 25.24
C PRO A 315 -2.27 -3.60 24.93
N GLY A 316 -1.93 -3.83 23.64
CA GLY A 316 -0.53 -3.95 23.19
C GLY A 316 0.06 -5.37 23.34
N ALA A 317 -0.73 -6.35 23.78
CA ALA A 317 -0.38 -7.76 23.70
C ALA A 317 -0.58 -8.29 22.28
N VAL A 318 0.24 -9.26 21.88
CA VAL A 318 0.06 -10.00 20.62
C VAL A 318 -0.37 -11.42 20.95
N ARG A 319 -1.40 -11.87 20.29
CA ARG A 319 -1.97 -13.21 20.47
C ARG A 319 -2.11 -13.94 19.16
N VAL A 320 -2.17 -15.26 19.26
CA VAL A 320 -2.50 -16.16 18.15
C VAL A 320 -3.87 -16.76 18.39
N TRP A 321 -4.78 -16.59 17.44
CA TRP A 321 -6.12 -17.20 17.46
C TRP A 321 -6.26 -18.21 16.31
N GLN A 322 -6.88 -19.34 16.59
CA GLN A 322 -7.21 -20.35 15.58
C GLN A 322 -8.50 -19.95 14.87
N LEU A 323 -8.45 -19.72 13.55
CA LEU A 323 -9.60 -19.24 12.76
C LEU A 323 -10.75 -20.26 12.68
N GLY A 324 -10.43 -21.56 12.75
CA GLY A 324 -11.42 -22.65 12.84
C GLY A 324 -11.82 -23.01 14.26
N GLY A 325 -11.37 -22.26 15.27
CA GLY A 325 -11.75 -22.44 16.67
C GLY A 325 -13.13 -21.87 16.99
N ASP A 326 -13.60 -22.12 18.21
CA ASP A 326 -14.82 -21.49 18.70
C ASP A 326 -14.53 -20.05 19.15
N LEU A 327 -14.73 -19.11 18.22
CA LEU A 327 -14.61 -17.67 18.46
C LEU A 327 -16.00 -17.03 18.67
N SER A 328 -17.08 -17.83 18.68
CA SER A 328 -18.47 -17.37 18.66
C SER A 328 -18.99 -16.88 20.02
N GLY A 329 -18.36 -17.22 21.12
CA GLY A 329 -18.74 -16.77 22.46
C GLY A 329 -18.17 -15.41 22.86
N SER A 330 -17.76 -14.60 21.90
CA SER A 330 -17.11 -13.33 22.12
C SER A 330 -18.11 -12.23 22.48
N ASP A 331 -18.64 -12.29 23.68
CA ASP A 331 -19.22 -11.11 24.29
C ASP A 331 -18.16 -10.38 25.12
N GLN A 332 -18.44 -9.14 25.47
CA GLN A 332 -17.52 -8.25 26.15
C GLN A 332 -16.76 -8.96 27.30
N GLY A 333 -15.49 -9.22 27.08
CA GLY A 333 -14.57 -9.73 28.08
C GLY A 333 -14.26 -11.24 28.05
N HIS A 334 -14.81 -12.05 27.14
CA HIS A 334 -14.65 -13.50 27.21
C HIS A 334 -13.65 -14.12 26.21
N VAL A 335 -13.35 -13.48 25.09
CA VAL A 335 -12.56 -14.12 24.03
C VAL A 335 -11.05 -13.97 24.23
N ALA A 336 -10.61 -12.97 24.92
CA ALA A 336 -9.19 -12.74 25.17
C ALA A 336 -8.50 -13.94 25.84
N GLY A 337 -9.22 -14.78 26.56
CA GLY A 337 -8.71 -16.01 27.14
C GLY A 337 -8.43 -17.15 26.16
N GLN A 338 -8.90 -17.07 24.92
CA GLN A 338 -8.75 -18.14 23.92
C GLN A 338 -7.51 -17.98 23.03
N GLY A 339 -7.03 -16.73 22.84
CA GLY A 339 -5.80 -16.48 22.10
C GLY A 339 -4.54 -16.79 22.92
N THR A 340 -3.56 -17.46 22.30
CA THR A 340 -2.26 -17.69 22.93
C THR A 340 -1.48 -16.40 22.95
N LEU A 341 -1.16 -15.87 24.14
CA LEU A 341 -0.27 -14.71 24.29
C LEU A 341 1.15 -15.09 23.86
N VAL A 342 1.70 -14.33 22.91
CA VAL A 342 3.03 -14.63 22.31
C VAL A 342 4.01 -13.47 22.44
N TYR A 343 3.52 -12.25 22.62
CA TYR A 343 4.36 -11.07 22.81
C TYR A 343 3.59 -9.99 23.57
N GLU A 344 4.31 -9.16 24.32
CA GLU A 344 3.74 -8.09 25.12
C GLU A 344 4.67 -6.88 25.14
N LEU A 345 4.09 -5.70 25.05
CA LEU A 345 4.73 -4.42 25.26
C LEU A 345 4.34 -3.81 26.59
N SER A 346 5.15 -2.86 27.06
CA SER A 346 4.94 -2.21 28.35
C SER A 346 3.71 -1.31 28.41
N SER A 347 3.19 -0.86 27.28
CA SER A 347 1.94 -0.10 27.18
C SER A 347 1.48 0.01 25.72
N TRP A 348 0.19 0.28 25.53
CA TRP A 348 -0.41 0.60 24.21
C TRP A 348 0.27 1.77 23.51
N ASP A 349 0.66 2.81 24.24
CA ASP A 349 1.29 4.02 23.67
C ASP A 349 2.61 3.73 22.95
N VAL A 350 3.19 2.58 23.19
CA VAL A 350 4.39 2.13 22.52
C VAL A 350 4.14 1.31 21.29
N GLY A 351 2.92 0.78 21.11
CA GLY A 351 2.47 0.01 19.94
C GLY A 351 3.54 -0.84 19.27
N ILE A 352 3.22 -2.02 18.88
CA ILE A 352 4.17 -2.86 18.13
C ILE A 352 4.32 -2.44 16.67
N GLY A 353 3.48 -1.52 16.21
CA GLY A 353 3.42 -1.13 14.82
C GLY A 353 2.83 -2.23 13.95
N HIS A 354 3.59 -2.73 13.00
CA HIS A 354 3.12 -3.75 12.07
C HIS A 354 3.71 -5.13 12.41
N ILE A 355 2.86 -6.16 12.37
CA ILE A 355 3.24 -7.56 12.53
C ILE A 355 3.50 -8.16 11.15
N ALA A 356 4.62 -8.86 10.99
CA ALA A 356 4.99 -9.56 9.76
C ALA A 356 5.13 -11.07 10.02
N HIS A 357 4.40 -11.87 9.27
CA HIS A 357 4.44 -13.32 9.29
C HIS A 357 4.45 -13.93 7.87
N GLY A 358 5.18 -13.28 6.96
CA GLY A 358 5.37 -13.76 5.58
C GLY A 358 5.98 -15.16 5.49
N ASN A 359 6.68 -15.59 6.55
CA ASN A 359 7.33 -16.89 6.71
C ASN A 359 6.40 -17.99 7.24
N ALA A 360 5.09 -17.77 7.26
CA ALA A 360 4.15 -18.80 7.71
C ALA A 360 4.33 -20.11 6.93
N ALA A 361 4.47 -21.20 7.64
CA ALA A 361 4.61 -22.54 7.09
C ALA A 361 3.39 -23.40 7.44
N ASN A 362 3.09 -24.37 6.59
CA ASN A 362 2.01 -25.33 6.86
C ASN A 362 2.37 -26.16 8.10
N GLY A 363 1.61 -26.03 9.15
CA GLY A 363 1.84 -26.69 10.43
C GLY A 363 1.36 -25.86 11.62
N SER A 364 1.72 -26.31 12.83
CA SER A 364 1.37 -25.58 14.06
C SER A 364 2.08 -24.22 14.14
N SER A 365 1.36 -23.20 14.56
CA SER A 365 1.93 -21.88 14.87
C SER A 365 3.06 -21.96 15.91
N SER A 366 2.99 -22.88 16.86
CA SER A 366 3.97 -23.00 17.93
C SER A 366 5.42 -23.28 17.49
N GLY A 367 5.60 -23.80 16.27
CA GLY A 367 6.93 -24.00 15.66
C GLY A 367 7.46 -22.79 14.88
N GLN A 368 6.75 -21.67 14.87
CA GLN A 368 6.98 -20.54 14.00
C GLN A 368 7.29 -19.25 14.78
N MET A 369 7.64 -18.21 14.04
CA MET A 369 7.89 -16.87 14.59
C MET A 369 7.21 -15.81 13.73
N ALA A 370 6.97 -14.64 14.32
CA ALA A 370 6.65 -13.41 13.63
C ALA A 370 7.61 -12.31 14.04
N CYS A 371 7.67 -11.23 13.27
CA CYS A 371 8.46 -10.07 13.61
C CYS A 371 7.60 -8.80 13.62
N VAL A 372 8.05 -7.82 14.41
CA VAL A 372 7.41 -6.50 14.54
C VAL A 372 8.45 -5.40 14.35
N SER A 373 7.99 -4.25 13.89
CA SER A 373 8.79 -3.03 13.82
C SER A 373 7.93 -1.81 14.10
N ASN A 374 8.43 -0.89 14.88
CA ASN A 374 7.80 0.38 15.17
C ASN A 374 8.84 1.47 15.38
N ALA A 375 8.43 2.73 15.31
CA ALA A 375 9.23 3.88 15.68
C ALA A 375 8.45 4.81 16.60
N ASN A 376 9.12 5.31 17.64
CA ASN A 376 8.55 6.27 18.56
C ASN A 376 9.56 7.38 18.86
N ARG A 377 9.07 8.59 19.15
CA ARG A 377 9.94 9.70 19.60
C ARG A 377 10.58 9.40 20.94
N SER A 378 9.83 8.76 21.83
CA SER A 378 10.34 8.30 23.13
C SER A 378 11.24 7.08 22.93
N ASN A 379 12.28 6.99 23.76
CA ASN A 379 13.14 5.81 23.80
C ASN A 379 12.60 4.82 24.83
N LEU A 380 11.84 3.86 24.38
CA LEU A 380 11.17 2.85 25.19
C LEU A 380 11.70 1.45 24.85
N PRO A 381 11.64 0.49 25.77
CA PRO A 381 12.13 -0.87 25.51
C PRO A 381 11.50 -1.49 24.25
N ARG A 382 12.32 -2.07 23.38
CA ARG A 382 11.92 -2.78 22.14
C ARG A 382 11.14 -1.97 21.10
N VAL A 383 10.91 -0.70 21.33
CA VAL A 383 10.16 0.17 20.43
C VAL A 383 11.12 0.65 19.35
N ASN A 384 11.78 1.20 18.94
CA ASN A 384 12.73 1.60 17.91
C ASN A 384 13.67 0.45 17.46
N GLU A 385 13.17 -0.79 17.53
CA GLU A 385 13.92 -2.01 17.22
C GLU A 385 13.09 -2.94 16.31
N ILE A 386 13.77 -3.82 15.61
CA ILE A 386 13.17 -4.96 14.92
C ILE A 386 13.26 -6.12 15.87
N VAL A 387 12.12 -6.69 16.23
CA VAL A 387 11.98 -7.76 17.20
C VAL A 387 11.20 -8.92 16.60
N CYS A 388 11.74 -10.12 16.71
CA CYS A 388 11.04 -11.35 16.34
C CYS A 388 10.72 -12.18 17.58
N PHE A 389 9.61 -12.91 17.58
CA PHE A 389 9.15 -13.68 18.73
C PHE A 389 8.51 -14.99 18.31
N ARG A 390 8.58 -15.98 19.21
CA ARG A 390 7.94 -17.29 18.99
C ARG A 390 6.43 -17.21 19.15
N LEU A 391 5.75 -18.06 18.39
CA LEU A 391 4.28 -18.16 18.41
C LEU A 391 3.76 -19.30 19.31
N ASP A 392 4.56 -19.77 20.27
CA ASP A 392 4.27 -20.91 21.16
C ASP A 392 3.84 -20.52 22.59
N GLY A 393 3.71 -19.23 22.87
CA GLY A 393 3.39 -18.74 24.20
C GLY A 393 4.57 -18.67 25.17
N SER A 394 5.78 -18.99 24.72
CA SER A 394 7.00 -18.91 25.58
C SER A 394 7.42 -17.48 25.88
N MET A 395 6.85 -16.49 25.22
CA MET A 395 7.21 -15.06 25.33
C MET A 395 8.68 -14.79 24.97
N GLN A 396 9.34 -15.71 24.27
CA GLN A 396 10.73 -15.57 23.86
C GLN A 396 10.84 -14.58 22.71
N ALA A 397 11.60 -13.51 22.91
CA ALA A 397 11.82 -12.46 21.91
C ALA A 397 13.29 -12.36 21.52
N LEU A 398 13.55 -12.20 20.23
CA LEU A 398 14.85 -11.94 19.63
C LEU A 398 14.89 -10.48 19.16
N VAL A 399 15.72 -9.67 19.79
CA VAL A 399 16.02 -8.32 19.31
C VAL A 399 17.08 -8.41 18.23
N VAL A 400 16.70 -8.02 17.01
CA VAL A 400 17.54 -8.24 15.82
C VAL A 400 18.41 -7.03 15.52
N ALA A 401 17.80 -5.84 15.44
CA ALA A 401 18.48 -4.62 15.01
C ALA A 401 17.73 -3.36 15.47
N PRO A 402 18.40 -2.20 15.57
CA PRO A 402 17.70 -0.92 15.68
C PRO A 402 17.09 -0.58 14.34
N ASN A 403 15.89 0.00 14.32
CA ASN A 403 15.23 0.36 13.06
C ASN A 403 15.79 1.64 12.40
N MET A 404 16.55 2.44 13.14
CA MET A 404 17.22 3.68 12.69
C MET A 404 16.26 4.79 12.23
N THR A 405 15.00 4.76 12.62
CA THR A 405 14.03 5.82 12.28
C THR A 405 14.01 6.90 13.34
N ASP A 406 14.12 8.16 12.90
CA ASP A 406 13.85 9.33 13.74
C ASP A 406 12.62 10.07 13.21
N LEU A 407 11.53 10.05 13.98
CA LEU A 407 10.28 10.73 13.61
C LEU A 407 10.42 12.27 13.59
N ASN A 408 11.48 12.83 14.17
CA ASN A 408 11.76 14.29 14.13
C ASN A 408 12.52 14.69 12.86
N ALA A 409 13.10 13.73 12.13
CA ALA A 409 13.77 14.00 10.87
C ALA A 409 12.76 14.17 9.73
N SER A 410 13.15 14.88 8.66
CA SER A 410 12.27 15.18 7.52
C SER A 410 12.21 14.06 6.48
N GLY A 411 13.15 13.11 6.50
CA GLY A 411 13.13 11.97 5.57
C GLY A 411 11.90 11.08 5.77
N GLY A 412 11.21 10.72 4.69
CA GLY A 412 9.91 10.08 4.70
C GLY A 412 8.73 11.05 4.72
N GLY A 413 8.99 12.38 4.68
CA GLY A 413 7.95 13.41 4.63
C GLY A 413 7.56 13.99 6.00
N SER A 414 6.45 14.72 6.04
CA SER A 414 5.96 15.39 7.25
C SER A 414 5.05 14.52 8.10
N ASP A 415 4.42 13.52 7.53
CA ASP A 415 3.55 12.59 8.24
C ASP A 415 4.37 11.45 8.83
N ASP A 416 4.22 11.23 10.14
CA ASP A 416 4.92 10.17 10.86
C ASP A 416 4.54 8.77 10.35
N TYR A 417 3.33 8.59 9.86
CA TYR A 417 2.86 7.32 9.31
C TYR A 417 3.79 6.77 8.21
N TRP A 418 4.27 7.64 7.32
CA TRP A 418 5.19 7.23 6.25
C TRP A 418 6.64 7.03 6.70
N LYS A 419 6.98 7.47 7.91
CA LYS A 419 8.29 7.27 8.52
C LYS A 419 8.36 5.99 9.35
N ILE A 420 7.22 5.54 9.89
CA ILE A 420 7.16 4.32 10.69
C ILE A 420 7.58 3.14 9.81
N PRO A 421 8.55 2.33 10.26
CA PRO A 421 8.91 1.13 9.52
C PRO A 421 7.71 0.19 9.47
N SER A 422 7.30 -0.17 8.25
CA SER A 422 6.23 -1.13 8.00
C SER A 422 6.84 -2.43 7.48
N GLY A 423 7.90 -2.88 8.16
CA GLY A 423 8.74 -3.95 7.69
C GLY A 423 8.03 -5.28 7.50
N ASN A 424 8.51 -6.07 6.54
CA ASN A 424 7.98 -7.39 6.26
C ASN A 424 9.06 -8.47 6.16
N LEU A 425 8.64 -9.72 6.44
CA LEU A 425 9.48 -10.92 6.36
C LEU A 425 9.36 -11.56 4.99
N ASP A 426 10.47 -12.14 4.53
CA ASP A 426 10.46 -13.06 3.41
C ASP A 426 9.82 -14.42 3.78
N VAL A 427 9.51 -15.24 2.79
CA VAL A 427 8.81 -16.52 2.99
C VAL A 427 9.62 -17.57 3.75
N THR A 428 10.93 -17.40 3.89
CA THR A 428 11.79 -18.30 4.69
C THR A 428 12.01 -17.80 6.12
N GLY A 429 11.68 -16.54 6.41
CA GLY A 429 11.95 -15.88 7.69
C GLY A 429 13.40 -15.51 7.92
N GLU A 430 14.25 -15.63 6.89
CA GLU A 430 15.68 -15.31 7.02
C GLU A 430 15.98 -13.81 6.92
N TYR A 431 15.12 -13.05 6.25
CA TYR A 431 15.35 -11.63 5.99
C TYR A 431 14.12 -10.78 6.29
N PHE A 432 14.39 -9.63 6.91
CA PHE A 432 13.39 -8.61 7.19
C PHE A 432 13.76 -7.31 6.48
N ILE A 433 12.82 -6.76 5.69
CA ILE A 433 13.00 -5.48 5.00
C ILE A 433 12.23 -4.37 5.73
N TRP A 434 12.78 -3.16 5.76
CA TRP A 434 12.12 -1.96 6.26
C TRP A 434 12.69 -0.70 5.64
N THR A 435 12.05 0.44 5.87
CA THR A 435 12.56 1.76 5.52
C THR A 435 12.91 2.56 6.77
N ALA A 436 13.95 3.40 6.68
CA ALA A 436 14.36 4.29 7.76
C ALA A 436 15.05 5.54 7.20
N ASN A 437 14.91 6.67 7.92
CA ASN A 437 15.53 7.92 7.54
C ASN A 437 16.88 8.20 8.20
N MET A 438 17.31 7.35 9.13
CA MET A 438 18.61 7.48 9.82
C MET A 438 18.81 8.84 10.51
N GLY A 439 17.74 9.56 10.87
CA GLY A 439 17.79 10.93 11.36
C GLY A 439 18.19 11.98 10.31
N THR A 440 18.00 11.69 9.03
CA THR A 440 18.36 12.58 7.90
C THR A 440 17.12 13.10 7.17
N SER A 441 17.33 13.87 6.10
CA SER A 441 16.27 14.37 5.22
C SER A 441 15.84 13.39 4.14
N ARG A 442 16.30 12.14 4.18
CA ARG A 442 16.02 11.12 3.16
C ARG A 442 15.80 9.76 3.80
N GLN A 443 14.80 9.04 3.28
CA GLN A 443 14.51 7.67 3.65
C GLN A 443 15.22 6.69 2.71
N ASP A 444 15.71 5.58 3.26
CA ASP A 444 16.30 4.47 2.51
C ASP A 444 15.68 3.15 2.92
N ALA A 445 15.83 2.13 2.07
CA ALA A 445 15.41 0.77 2.33
C ALA A 445 16.59 -0.09 2.80
N PHE A 446 16.31 -0.95 3.78
CA PHE A 446 17.27 -1.84 4.44
C PHE A 446 16.73 -3.25 4.56
N ILE A 447 17.64 -4.22 4.59
CA ILE A 447 17.35 -5.60 4.95
C ILE A 447 18.25 -5.99 6.14
N VAL A 448 17.76 -6.85 7.02
CA VAL A 448 18.57 -7.51 8.05
C VAL A 448 18.39 -9.02 7.97
N HIS A 449 19.48 -9.75 8.15
CA HIS A 449 19.48 -11.20 8.27
C HIS A 449 19.06 -11.61 9.69
N ILE A 450 17.97 -12.38 9.81
CA ILE A 450 17.39 -12.82 11.08
C ILE A 450 18.09 -14.09 11.56
N PRO A 451 18.74 -14.09 12.73
CA PRO A 451 19.31 -15.32 13.31
C PRO A 451 18.21 -16.15 13.99
N GLN A 452 17.28 -16.69 13.19
CA GLN A 452 16.10 -17.40 13.68
C GLN A 452 16.39 -18.69 14.44
N ASP A 453 17.57 -19.26 14.25
CA ASP A 453 18.09 -20.39 15.03
C ASP A 453 18.16 -20.08 16.54
N LYS A 454 18.37 -18.83 16.92
CA LYS A 454 18.33 -18.38 18.32
C LYS A 454 16.95 -18.50 18.95
N LEU A 455 15.90 -18.46 18.14
CA LEU A 455 14.53 -18.75 18.58
C LEU A 455 14.21 -20.26 18.49
N GLY A 456 15.14 -21.10 18.04
CA GLY A 456 14.88 -22.51 17.80
C GLY A 456 13.87 -22.75 16.66
N VAL A 457 13.76 -21.80 15.75
CA VAL A 457 12.94 -21.89 14.53
C VAL A 457 13.86 -22.23 13.37
N SER A 458 13.45 -23.15 12.54
CA SER A 458 14.15 -23.47 11.29
C SER A 458 13.53 -22.68 10.14
N PRO A 459 14.31 -22.32 9.10
CA PRO A 459 13.78 -21.69 7.91
C PRO A 459 12.58 -22.45 7.37
N GLY A 460 11.48 -21.77 7.11
CA GLY A 460 10.33 -22.34 6.44
C GLY A 460 10.76 -22.81 5.06
N ALA A 461 10.70 -24.12 4.78
CA ALA A 461 10.84 -24.59 3.42
C ALA A 461 9.48 -24.39 2.73
N PRO A 462 9.38 -23.58 1.67
CA PRO A 462 8.19 -23.60 0.84
C PRO A 462 8.04 -25.01 0.31
N THR A 463 6.87 -25.61 0.49
CA THR A 463 6.59 -26.95 -0.07
C THR A 463 6.72 -26.81 -1.60
N PRO A 464 7.63 -27.55 -2.26
CA PRO A 464 7.73 -27.51 -3.71
C PRO A 464 6.39 -27.95 -4.28
N THR A 465 5.64 -27.06 -4.86
CA THR A 465 4.52 -27.44 -5.71
C THR A 465 5.14 -28.07 -6.94
N THR A 466 4.95 -29.38 -7.11
CA THR A 466 5.25 -30.06 -8.37
C THR A 466 4.48 -29.30 -9.46
N PRO A 467 5.15 -28.78 -10.51
CA PRO A 467 4.43 -28.08 -11.55
C PRO A 467 3.34 -29.01 -12.10
N SER A 468 2.09 -28.57 -11.99
CA SER A 468 1.00 -29.28 -12.68
C SER A 468 1.34 -29.28 -14.16
N PRO A 469 1.24 -30.44 -14.87
CA PRO A 469 1.59 -30.47 -16.28
C PRO A 469 0.76 -29.41 -17.01
N VAL A 470 1.45 -28.42 -17.58
CA VAL A 470 0.86 -27.44 -18.47
C VAL A 470 0.14 -28.19 -19.57
N ALA A 471 -1.17 -28.03 -19.65
CA ALA A 471 -1.94 -28.54 -20.77
C ALA A 471 -1.28 -28.02 -22.07
N PRO A 472 -1.07 -28.88 -23.09
CA PRO A 472 -0.43 -28.41 -24.30
C PRO A 472 -1.19 -27.26 -24.89
N SER A 473 -0.48 -26.14 -25.09
CA SER A 473 -0.97 -24.95 -25.76
C SER A 473 -1.61 -25.38 -27.09
N PRO A 474 -2.81 -24.90 -27.46
CA PRO A 474 -3.38 -25.22 -28.76
C PRO A 474 -2.40 -24.77 -29.83
N ALA A 475 -2.19 -25.66 -30.84
CA ALA A 475 -1.29 -25.42 -31.94
C ALA A 475 -1.57 -24.04 -32.58
N PRO A 476 -0.54 -23.32 -33.04
CA PRO A 476 -0.74 -22.02 -33.68
C PRO A 476 -1.66 -22.18 -34.89
N VAL A 477 -2.76 -21.46 -34.88
CA VAL A 477 -3.62 -21.36 -36.05
C VAL A 477 -2.80 -20.67 -37.14
N ALA A 478 -2.67 -21.29 -38.31
CA ALA A 478 -1.96 -20.73 -39.43
C ALA A 478 -2.46 -19.31 -39.76
N PRO A 479 -1.58 -18.39 -40.14
CA PRO A 479 -1.98 -17.02 -40.46
C PRO A 479 -2.99 -17.05 -41.62
N VAL A 480 -4.18 -16.57 -41.34
CA VAL A 480 -5.16 -16.29 -42.40
C VAL A 480 -4.68 -15.03 -43.11
N THR A 481 -4.30 -15.15 -44.36
CA THR A 481 -3.93 -14.01 -45.22
C THR A 481 -5.13 -13.09 -45.32
N PRO A 482 -5.03 -11.79 -44.94
CA PRO A 482 -6.14 -10.86 -45.11
C PRO A 482 -6.41 -10.63 -46.62
N ALA A 483 -7.65 -10.76 -47.00
CA ALA A 483 -8.09 -10.29 -48.32
C ALA A 483 -7.86 -8.76 -48.43
N PRO A 484 -7.52 -8.24 -49.61
CA PRO A 484 -7.27 -6.81 -49.80
C PRO A 484 -8.57 -6.03 -49.57
N THR A 485 -8.56 -5.24 -48.48
CA THR A 485 -9.61 -4.29 -48.17
C THR A 485 -9.43 -3.04 -49.04
N THR A 486 -10.41 -2.71 -49.81
CA THR A 486 -10.58 -1.44 -50.50
C THR A 486 -10.53 -0.29 -49.48
N PRO A 487 -9.82 0.81 -49.71
CA PRO A 487 -9.78 1.93 -48.77
C PRO A 487 -11.18 2.52 -48.60
N ALA A 488 -11.65 2.55 -47.36
CA ALA A 488 -12.82 3.32 -47.00
C ALA A 488 -12.53 4.82 -47.18
N PRO A 489 -13.51 5.65 -47.57
CA PRO A 489 -13.29 7.08 -47.72
C PRO A 489 -12.91 7.70 -46.37
N SER A 490 -11.84 8.49 -46.36
CA SER A 490 -11.36 9.25 -45.22
C SER A 490 -12.47 10.17 -44.69
N THR A 491 -12.89 9.93 -43.46
CA THR A 491 -13.71 10.86 -42.68
C THR A 491 -12.92 12.18 -42.51
N PRO A 492 -13.56 13.35 -42.74
CA PRO A 492 -12.89 14.63 -42.51
C PRO A 492 -12.44 14.72 -41.03
N ALA A 493 -11.23 15.26 -40.81
CA ALA A 493 -10.74 15.57 -39.48
C ALA A 493 -11.77 16.39 -38.69
N PRO A 494 -11.98 16.11 -37.38
CA PRO A 494 -12.86 16.92 -36.55
C PRO A 494 -12.42 18.39 -36.62
N ALA A 495 -13.40 19.29 -36.81
CA ALA A 495 -13.16 20.72 -36.76
C ALA A 495 -12.49 21.11 -35.43
N PRO A 496 -11.56 22.08 -35.40
CA PRO A 496 -10.92 22.53 -34.19
C PRO A 496 -11.99 22.94 -33.18
N SER A 497 -11.86 22.43 -31.94
CA SER A 497 -12.72 22.79 -30.82
C SER A 497 -12.74 24.31 -30.66
N PRO A 498 -13.92 24.95 -30.48
CA PRO A 498 -13.99 26.41 -30.33
C PRO A 498 -13.13 26.85 -29.13
N ALA A 499 -12.40 27.95 -29.30
CA ALA A 499 -11.56 28.54 -28.28
C ALA A 499 -12.37 28.78 -26.98
N PRO A 500 -11.77 28.58 -25.80
CA PRO A 500 -12.47 28.79 -24.54
C PRO A 500 -13.02 30.22 -24.43
N THR A 501 -14.28 30.33 -24.06
CA THR A 501 -14.92 31.62 -23.78
C THR A 501 -14.17 32.37 -22.68
N THR A 502 -13.84 33.63 -22.92
CA THR A 502 -13.15 34.46 -21.91
C THR A 502 -14.08 34.72 -20.73
N PRO A 503 -13.64 34.52 -19.46
CA PRO A 503 -14.45 34.79 -18.28
C PRO A 503 -14.74 36.31 -18.20
N THR A 504 -16.00 36.67 -17.88
CA THR A 504 -16.48 38.07 -17.92
C THR A 504 -16.91 38.60 -16.54
N GLY A 505 -16.99 37.75 -15.50
CA GLY A 505 -17.47 38.15 -14.18
C GLY A 505 -16.71 37.52 -13.03
N ILE A 506 -16.51 38.27 -11.94
CA ILE A 506 -15.94 37.77 -10.68
C ILE A 506 -16.96 36.86 -9.98
N ALA A 507 -16.52 35.76 -9.41
CA ALA A 507 -17.35 34.87 -8.60
C ALA A 507 -17.83 35.60 -7.34
N THR A 508 -19.10 35.39 -6.99
CA THR A 508 -19.67 35.75 -5.68
C THR A 508 -20.14 34.49 -4.98
N TRP A 509 -20.07 34.46 -3.65
CA TRP A 509 -20.23 33.24 -2.89
C TRP A 509 -21.53 33.22 -2.10
N MET A 510 -22.26 32.11 -2.16
CA MET A 510 -23.52 31.93 -1.42
C MET A 510 -23.30 31.14 -0.10
N SER A 511 -22.21 30.41 0.00
CA SER A 511 -21.87 29.61 1.17
C SER A 511 -20.35 29.58 1.36
N LEU A 512 -19.91 29.95 2.55
CA LEU A 512 -18.51 29.87 2.99
C LEU A 512 -18.50 29.19 4.37
N MET A 513 -17.71 28.12 4.52
CA MET A 513 -17.51 27.41 5.78
C MET A 513 -16.00 27.27 6.02
N ASN A 514 -15.51 27.74 7.16
CA ASN A 514 -14.07 27.78 7.49
C ASN A 514 -13.21 28.48 6.43
N VAL A 515 -13.80 29.30 5.58
CA VAL A 515 -13.17 30.03 4.48
C VAL A 515 -13.56 31.51 4.60
N VAL A 516 -12.60 32.40 4.38
CA VAL A 516 -12.81 33.84 4.33
C VAL A 516 -12.55 34.33 2.91
N GLU A 517 -13.43 35.25 2.47
CA GLU A 517 -13.25 36.00 1.23
C GLU A 517 -12.55 37.33 1.59
N ASN A 518 -11.43 37.63 0.94
CA ASN A 518 -10.71 38.86 1.06
C ASN A 518 -10.39 39.40 -0.35
N GLY A 519 -11.26 40.27 -0.84
CA GLY A 519 -11.19 40.76 -2.21
C GLY A 519 -11.32 39.58 -3.21
N PRO A 520 -10.36 39.40 -4.13
CA PRO A 520 -10.42 38.31 -5.12
C PRO A 520 -9.95 36.96 -4.59
N THR A 521 -9.64 36.82 -3.32
CA THR A 521 -9.01 35.66 -2.72
C THR A 521 -9.95 34.95 -1.75
N LEU A 522 -10.05 33.64 -1.85
CA LEU A 522 -10.60 32.75 -0.83
C LEU A 522 -9.47 32.07 -0.09
N THR A 523 -9.52 32.06 1.24
CA THR A 523 -8.51 31.41 2.09
C THR A 523 -9.18 30.62 3.20
N LYS A 524 -8.76 29.40 3.43
CA LYS A 524 -9.19 28.64 4.61
C LYS A 524 -8.53 29.23 5.86
N ASN A 525 -9.36 29.73 6.79
CA ASN A 525 -8.91 30.38 8.02
C ASN A 525 -9.41 29.69 9.31
N GLY A 526 -10.14 28.60 9.19
CA GLY A 526 -10.71 27.87 10.32
C GLY A 526 -10.73 26.36 10.09
N GLY A 527 -11.20 25.63 11.09
CA GLY A 527 -11.24 24.15 11.05
C GLY A 527 -9.87 23.50 11.29
N CYS A 528 -9.71 22.24 10.90
CA CYS A 528 -8.45 21.51 11.05
C CYS A 528 -7.60 21.56 9.77
N SER A 529 -6.26 21.59 9.90
CA SER A 529 -5.37 21.45 8.73
C SER A 529 -5.32 19.99 8.29
N GLY A 530 -5.49 19.76 6.98
CA GLY A 530 -5.59 18.40 6.40
C GLY A 530 -7.02 17.83 6.39
N CYS A 531 -8.03 18.56 6.89
CA CYS A 531 -9.43 18.12 6.85
C CYS A 531 -10.21 18.82 5.72
N PRO A 532 -11.13 18.15 5.01
CA PRO A 532 -11.93 18.73 3.94
C PRO A 532 -13.11 19.57 4.47
N ASP A 533 -12.88 20.40 5.47
CA ASP A 533 -13.89 21.16 6.20
C ASP A 533 -13.93 22.67 5.84
N GLY A 534 -13.08 23.11 4.91
CA GLY A 534 -13.15 24.43 4.31
C GLY A 534 -13.92 24.36 2.98
N THR A 535 -15.07 25.03 2.84
CA THR A 535 -15.84 25.00 1.60
C THR A 535 -16.29 26.36 1.12
N ALA A 536 -16.39 26.53 -0.20
CA ALA A 536 -16.96 27.71 -0.85
C ALA A 536 -17.80 27.31 -2.05
N VAL A 537 -19.02 27.86 -2.17
CA VAL A 537 -19.98 27.60 -3.27
C VAL A 537 -20.41 28.92 -3.89
N SER A 538 -20.35 29.03 -5.23
CA SER A 538 -20.68 30.28 -5.94
C SER A 538 -22.18 30.53 -6.07
N ASN A 539 -22.55 31.83 -6.14
CA ASN A 539 -23.90 32.26 -6.53
C ASN A 539 -24.16 31.99 -8.03
N GLN A 540 -23.14 32.21 -8.86
CA GLN A 540 -23.24 32.00 -10.28
C GLN A 540 -23.31 30.52 -10.64
N GLN A 541 -23.94 30.24 -11.76
CA GLN A 541 -24.08 28.89 -12.33
C GLN A 541 -23.86 28.92 -13.84
N ILE A 542 -23.33 27.82 -14.36
CA ILE A 542 -23.20 27.58 -15.79
C ILE A 542 -24.36 26.71 -16.24
N SER A 543 -25.04 27.14 -17.33
CA SER A 543 -26.10 26.39 -17.99
C SER A 543 -25.72 26.23 -19.46
N GLY A 544 -25.47 25.03 -19.91
CA GLY A 544 -25.10 24.70 -21.29
C GLY A 544 -23.64 25.00 -21.63
N SER A 545 -23.24 26.28 -21.69
CA SER A 545 -21.85 26.68 -21.99
C SER A 545 -21.35 27.77 -21.06
N GLY A 546 -20.08 27.66 -20.63
CA GLY A 546 -19.45 28.62 -19.75
C GLY A 546 -18.08 28.15 -19.27
N VAL A 547 -17.39 29.00 -18.52
CA VAL A 547 -16.05 28.72 -18.00
C VAL A 547 -15.93 29.17 -16.53
N LEU A 548 -15.31 28.34 -15.72
CA LEU A 548 -14.76 28.67 -14.40
C LEU A 548 -13.26 28.83 -14.54
N GLN A 549 -12.71 29.96 -14.13
CA GLN A 549 -11.27 30.23 -14.13
C GLN A 549 -10.82 30.65 -12.72
N PHE A 550 -9.64 30.21 -12.30
CA PHE A 550 -9.04 30.57 -11.01
C PHE A 550 -7.51 30.48 -11.07
N SER A 551 -6.83 31.07 -10.12
CA SER A 551 -5.38 30.96 -9.91
C SER A 551 -5.08 30.65 -8.45
N THR A 552 -3.82 30.31 -8.14
CA THR A 552 -3.36 30.00 -6.78
C THR A 552 -2.00 30.63 -6.50
N ASP A 553 -1.77 31.07 -5.24
CA ASP A 553 -0.53 31.71 -4.82
C ASP A 553 0.53 30.75 -4.29
N ASP A 554 0.13 29.54 -4.00
CA ASP A 554 1.03 28.52 -3.48
C ASP A 554 0.85 27.21 -4.25
N SER A 555 1.90 26.42 -4.25
CA SER A 555 1.89 25.10 -4.89
C SER A 555 1.85 23.95 -3.88
N SER A 556 1.87 24.22 -2.58
CA SER A 556 2.07 23.19 -1.54
C SER A 556 0.78 22.66 -0.92
N THR A 557 -0.21 23.54 -0.70
CA THR A 557 -1.42 23.19 0.07
C THR A 557 -2.45 22.42 -0.74
N LEU A 558 -3.17 21.48 -0.05
CA LEU A 558 -4.20 20.66 -0.67
C LEU A 558 -5.54 21.38 -0.78
N ARG A 559 -6.08 21.45 -1.99
CA ARG A 559 -7.43 21.98 -2.30
C ARG A 559 -7.98 21.39 -3.60
N PHE A 560 -9.30 21.37 -3.69
CA PHE A 560 -10.04 21.02 -4.89
C PHE A 560 -10.85 22.22 -5.34
N VAL A 561 -10.87 22.50 -6.63
CA VAL A 561 -11.66 23.59 -7.22
C VAL A 561 -12.30 23.09 -8.51
N GLY A 562 -13.60 23.28 -8.67
CA GLY A 562 -14.25 22.78 -9.87
C GLY A 562 -15.74 23.13 -9.97
N LEU A 563 -16.44 22.35 -10.77
CA LEU A 563 -17.86 22.51 -11.08
C LEU A 563 -18.67 21.35 -10.49
N ALA A 564 -19.74 21.68 -9.76
CA ALA A 564 -20.64 20.71 -9.13
C ALA A 564 -22.11 21.04 -9.40
N PRO A 565 -23.00 20.03 -9.60
CA PRO A 565 -24.42 20.27 -9.89
C PRO A 565 -25.22 20.80 -8.69
N SER A 566 -24.87 20.39 -7.46
CA SER A 566 -25.56 20.82 -6.24
C SER A 566 -24.53 21.01 -5.15
N GLY A 567 -24.56 22.12 -4.50
CA GLY A 567 -23.38 22.66 -3.97
C GLY A 567 -23.15 22.63 -2.48
N ILE A 568 -23.44 21.65 -1.66
CA ILE A 568 -22.99 21.65 -0.28
C ILE A 568 -22.51 20.24 0.10
N GLY A 569 -21.26 19.95 -0.20
CA GLY A 569 -20.57 18.76 0.26
C GLY A 569 -19.15 19.13 0.69
N THR A 570 -18.55 18.32 1.54
CA THR A 570 -17.18 18.50 2.03
C THR A 570 -16.24 17.41 1.49
N THR A 571 -16.72 16.59 0.56
CA THR A 571 -15.92 15.52 -0.03
C THR A 571 -15.49 15.87 -1.45
N PRO A 572 -14.32 15.42 -1.92
CA PRO A 572 -13.86 15.64 -3.29
C PRO A 572 -14.82 15.11 -4.36
N SER A 573 -15.59 14.05 -4.07
CA SER A 573 -16.58 13.47 -4.97
C SER A 573 -17.81 14.36 -5.21
N ASP A 574 -18.04 15.35 -4.37
CA ASP A 574 -19.12 16.33 -4.55
C ASP A 574 -18.85 17.29 -5.72
N ILE A 575 -17.60 17.37 -6.17
CA ILE A 575 -17.20 18.17 -7.33
C ILE A 575 -17.12 17.27 -8.57
N SER A 576 -18.08 17.42 -9.47
CA SER A 576 -18.15 16.57 -10.68
C SER A 576 -16.97 16.75 -11.62
N TYR A 577 -16.44 17.98 -11.73
CA TYR A 577 -15.31 18.32 -12.60
C TYR A 577 -14.34 19.21 -11.81
N ALA A 578 -13.27 18.62 -11.26
CA ALA A 578 -12.34 19.29 -10.36
C ALA A 578 -10.90 19.32 -10.89
N VAL A 579 -10.18 20.35 -10.46
CA VAL A 579 -8.72 20.35 -10.39
C VAL A 579 -8.34 20.24 -8.93
N ARG A 580 -7.64 19.18 -8.57
CA ARG A 580 -6.99 19.00 -7.27
C ARG A 580 -5.57 19.56 -7.33
N LEU A 581 -5.23 20.42 -6.40
CA LEU A 581 -3.93 21.08 -6.33
C LEU A 581 -3.21 20.69 -5.04
N GLN A 582 -1.98 20.21 -5.17
CA GLN A 582 -1.09 19.94 -4.02
C GLN A 582 0.34 19.72 -4.52
N THR A 583 1.33 20.21 -3.78
CA THR A 583 2.77 19.89 -3.95
C THR A 583 3.26 20.04 -5.40
N GLY A 584 2.82 21.12 -6.09
CA GLY A 584 3.21 21.40 -7.47
C GLY A 584 2.56 20.50 -8.53
N VAL A 585 1.54 19.73 -8.17
CA VAL A 585 0.78 18.86 -9.08
C VAL A 585 -0.68 19.27 -9.10
N ALA A 586 -1.19 19.47 -10.31
CA ALA A 586 -2.60 19.71 -10.60
C ALA A 586 -3.20 18.47 -11.25
N GLU A 587 -4.09 17.79 -10.53
CA GLU A 587 -4.76 16.59 -11.01
C GLU A 587 -6.18 16.94 -11.47
N VAL A 588 -6.61 16.42 -12.62
CA VAL A 588 -8.02 16.42 -12.99
C VAL A 588 -8.70 15.27 -12.24
N ARG A 589 -9.74 15.63 -11.49
CA ARG A 589 -10.60 14.68 -10.78
C ARG A 589 -12.06 14.90 -11.22
N GLU A 590 -12.72 13.82 -11.62
CA GLU A 590 -14.13 13.87 -12.00
C GLU A 590 -14.94 12.99 -11.05
N SER A 591 -15.82 13.61 -10.25
CA SER A 591 -16.53 12.95 -9.13
C SER A 591 -15.59 12.15 -8.23
N GLY A 592 -14.42 12.73 -7.91
CA GLY A 592 -13.36 12.11 -7.12
C GLY A 592 -12.39 11.23 -7.92
N ALA A 593 -12.78 10.73 -9.10
CA ALA A 593 -11.94 9.84 -9.90
C ALA A 593 -10.80 10.58 -10.62
N TYR A 594 -9.58 10.07 -10.47
CA TYR A 594 -8.40 10.58 -11.19
C TYR A 594 -8.51 10.38 -12.69
N LYS A 595 -8.12 11.41 -13.49
CA LYS A 595 -8.11 11.35 -14.95
C LYS A 595 -6.72 11.59 -15.53
N THR A 596 -6.06 12.66 -15.12
CA THR A 596 -4.71 13.05 -15.58
C THR A 596 -4.13 14.08 -14.63
N GLU A 597 -2.85 14.42 -14.81
CA GLU A 597 -2.19 15.46 -14.04
C GLU A 597 -1.20 16.28 -14.88
N ILE A 598 -0.88 17.46 -14.39
CA ILE A 598 0.14 18.35 -14.96
C ILE A 598 0.85 19.09 -13.81
N SER A 599 2.14 19.38 -13.96
CA SER A 599 2.87 20.22 -12.99
C SER A 599 2.32 21.65 -12.98
N PHE A 600 2.35 22.30 -11.82
CA PHE A 600 2.01 23.71 -11.70
C PHE A 600 2.90 24.45 -10.71
N ALA A 601 2.93 25.76 -10.84
CA ALA A 601 3.60 26.70 -9.93
C ALA A 601 2.61 27.74 -9.39
N ALA A 602 3.01 28.42 -8.32
CA ALA A 602 2.28 29.59 -7.82
C ALA A 602 2.12 30.64 -8.93
N GLY A 603 0.89 31.17 -9.09
CA GLY A 603 0.54 32.10 -10.13
C GLY A 603 -0.05 31.47 -11.41
N ASP A 604 0.04 30.16 -11.58
CA ASP A 604 -0.62 29.50 -12.72
C ASP A 604 -2.14 29.65 -12.66
N THR A 605 -2.73 29.80 -13.83
CA THR A 605 -4.19 29.94 -14.01
C THR A 605 -4.78 28.67 -14.58
N PHE A 606 -5.86 28.18 -13.96
CA PHE A 606 -6.62 27.02 -14.39
C PHE A 606 -7.98 27.44 -14.90
N ALA A 607 -8.50 26.75 -15.90
CA ALA A 607 -9.85 26.92 -16.40
C ALA A 607 -10.54 25.59 -16.63
N ILE A 608 -11.82 25.52 -16.24
CA ILE A 608 -12.72 24.40 -16.54
C ILE A 608 -13.85 24.95 -17.37
N ALA A 609 -13.89 24.60 -18.66
CA ALA A 609 -14.87 25.12 -19.60
C ALA A 609 -15.88 24.03 -19.99
N VAL A 610 -17.16 24.39 -20.00
CA VAL A 610 -18.25 23.57 -20.54
C VAL A 610 -18.69 24.18 -21.84
N SER A 611 -18.76 23.39 -22.91
CA SER A 611 -19.26 23.82 -24.22
C SER A 611 -20.03 22.67 -24.86
N ASN A 612 -21.34 22.89 -25.10
CA ASN A 612 -22.22 21.86 -25.69
C ASN A 612 -22.12 20.47 -25.03
N GLY A 613 -22.02 20.46 -23.69
CA GLY A 613 -21.86 19.23 -22.92
C GLY A 613 -20.40 18.71 -22.77
N SER A 614 -19.47 19.14 -23.63
CA SER A 614 -18.05 18.78 -23.47
C SER A 614 -17.39 19.60 -22.37
N VAL A 615 -16.56 18.97 -21.54
CA VAL A 615 -15.79 19.64 -20.47
C VAL A 615 -14.31 19.58 -20.81
N THR A 616 -13.64 20.73 -20.77
CA THR A 616 -12.20 20.85 -21.01
C THR A 616 -11.49 21.52 -19.84
N TYR A 617 -10.26 21.09 -19.58
CA TYR A 617 -9.39 21.62 -18.54
C TYR A 617 -8.18 22.27 -19.17
N ALA A 618 -7.90 23.50 -18.80
CA ALA A 618 -6.78 24.26 -19.32
C ALA A 618 -5.90 24.81 -18.22
N LYS A 619 -4.59 24.93 -18.47
CA LYS A 619 -3.62 25.63 -17.66
C LYS A 619 -2.98 26.74 -18.52
N ASN A 620 -2.98 27.97 -18.00
CA ASN A 620 -2.45 29.15 -18.70
C ASN A 620 -2.97 29.29 -20.14
N GLY A 621 -4.26 28.98 -20.32
CA GLY A 621 -4.94 29.05 -21.63
C GLY A 621 -4.73 27.81 -22.52
N ASN A 622 -3.87 26.86 -22.18
CA ASN A 622 -3.63 25.66 -22.95
C ASN A 622 -4.45 24.49 -22.41
N VAL A 623 -5.32 23.91 -23.23
CA VAL A 623 -6.09 22.71 -22.86
C VAL A 623 -5.14 21.54 -22.72
N PHE A 624 -5.19 20.86 -21.57
CA PHE A 624 -4.39 19.67 -21.29
C PHE A 624 -5.23 18.40 -21.08
N TYR A 625 -6.57 18.56 -20.88
CA TYR A 625 -7.47 17.42 -20.78
C TYR A 625 -8.87 17.78 -21.28
N THR A 626 -9.53 16.80 -21.92
CA THR A 626 -10.94 16.87 -22.32
C THR A 626 -11.66 15.67 -21.70
N SER A 627 -12.73 15.93 -20.96
CA SER A 627 -13.52 14.87 -20.32
C SER A 627 -14.22 13.99 -21.35
N ALA A 628 -14.24 12.68 -21.08
CA ALA A 628 -15.09 11.74 -21.81
C ALA A 628 -16.55 11.80 -21.34
N ALA A 629 -16.82 12.39 -20.16
CA ALA A 629 -18.14 12.56 -19.60
C ALA A 629 -18.73 13.91 -20.01
N ALA A 630 -20.00 13.92 -20.41
CA ALA A 630 -20.71 15.14 -20.76
C ALA A 630 -21.24 15.86 -19.51
N ALA A 631 -21.07 17.18 -19.43
CA ALA A 631 -21.73 17.98 -18.42
C ALA A 631 -23.24 18.03 -18.66
N GLY A 632 -24.00 17.55 -17.71
CA GLY A 632 -25.47 17.62 -17.69
C GLY A 632 -25.98 18.65 -16.68
N GLY A 633 -26.95 19.47 -17.06
CA GLY A 633 -27.65 20.36 -16.14
C GLY A 633 -26.87 21.61 -15.72
N LEU A 634 -27.29 22.19 -14.59
CA LEU A 634 -26.72 23.40 -13.99
C LEU A 634 -25.56 23.04 -13.08
N VAL A 635 -24.41 23.71 -13.25
CA VAL A 635 -23.24 23.53 -12.38
C VAL A 635 -22.78 24.86 -11.77
N ARG A 636 -22.24 24.81 -10.55
CA ARG A 636 -21.70 25.95 -9.79
C ARG A 636 -20.21 25.73 -9.52
N ALA A 637 -19.46 26.80 -9.26
CA ALA A 637 -18.13 26.64 -8.68
C ALA A 637 -18.25 26.12 -7.25
N HIS A 638 -17.46 25.13 -6.97
CA HIS A 638 -17.29 24.55 -5.65
C HIS A 638 -15.80 24.43 -5.36
N ALA A 639 -15.37 24.89 -4.21
CA ALA A 639 -14.01 24.73 -3.73
C ALA A 639 -14.01 24.02 -2.37
N ILE A 640 -13.09 23.06 -2.20
CA ILE A 640 -12.87 22.37 -0.93
C ILE A 640 -11.39 22.55 -0.57
N PHE A 641 -11.15 23.10 0.61
CA PHE A 641 -9.83 23.38 1.15
C PHE A 641 -9.53 22.42 2.30
N PHE A 642 -8.39 21.77 2.26
CA PHE A 642 -7.94 20.87 3.31
C PHE A 642 -7.00 21.57 4.30
N ASP A 643 -5.99 22.26 3.80
CA ASP A 643 -4.97 22.86 4.65
C ASP A 643 -5.36 24.26 5.09
N VAL A 644 -5.09 24.59 6.34
CA VAL A 644 -5.21 25.99 6.82
C VAL A 644 -4.23 26.86 6.03
N ASN A 645 -4.70 28.04 5.61
CA ASN A 645 -4.07 28.99 4.69
C ASN A 645 -4.06 28.54 3.21
N ALA A 646 -4.61 27.39 2.86
CA ALA A 646 -4.86 27.07 1.45
C ALA A 646 -5.72 28.15 0.81
N SER A 647 -5.34 28.65 -0.37
CA SER A 647 -6.02 29.77 -1.04
C SER A 647 -6.19 29.55 -2.54
N ILE A 648 -7.22 30.21 -3.09
CA ILE A 648 -7.40 30.43 -4.53
C ILE A 648 -7.71 31.89 -4.80
N ARG A 649 -7.35 32.38 -5.99
CA ARG A 649 -7.54 33.78 -6.39
C ARG A 649 -8.24 33.90 -7.72
N ASN A 650 -8.76 35.12 -7.96
CA ASN A 650 -9.29 35.55 -9.26
C ASN A 650 -10.27 34.52 -9.83
N VAL A 651 -11.19 34.04 -8.98
CA VAL A 651 -12.21 33.10 -9.42
C VAL A 651 -13.22 33.88 -10.28
N ASN A 652 -13.25 33.53 -11.55
CA ASN A 652 -14.06 34.21 -12.57
C ASN A 652 -14.95 33.22 -13.30
N PHE A 653 -16.13 33.72 -13.74
CA PHE A 653 -17.05 33.00 -14.59
C PHE A 653 -17.20 33.70 -15.96
N GLY A 654 -17.36 32.88 -17.01
CA GLY A 654 -17.78 33.34 -18.34
C GLY A 654 -18.97 32.53 -18.81
N GLY A 655 -19.91 33.16 -19.50
CA GLY A 655 -21.14 32.50 -20.00
C GLY A 655 -22.13 32.06 -18.90
N ALA A 656 -21.95 32.53 -17.68
CA ALA A 656 -22.78 32.16 -16.52
C ALA A 656 -24.05 33.03 -16.43
N SER A 657 -25.18 32.46 -16.04
CA SER A 657 -26.39 33.15 -15.62
C SER A 657 -26.37 33.44 -14.12
N SER A 658 -26.65 34.68 -13.71
CA SER A 658 -26.90 34.99 -12.30
C SER A 658 -28.26 34.46 -11.90
N ALA A 659 -28.34 33.65 -10.84
CA ALA A 659 -29.63 33.29 -10.23
C ALA A 659 -30.21 34.52 -9.57
N THR A 660 -31.38 34.98 -10.01
CA THR A 660 -32.16 36.02 -9.32
C THR A 660 -32.72 35.39 -8.03
N VAL A 661 -32.11 35.69 -6.89
CA VAL A 661 -32.63 35.28 -5.59
C VAL A 661 -33.80 36.20 -5.26
N THR A 662 -35.03 35.72 -5.42
CA THR A 662 -36.19 36.31 -4.75
C THR A 662 -36.06 35.99 -3.25
N SER A 663 -35.63 36.96 -2.46
CA SER A 663 -35.61 36.84 -1.01
C SER A 663 -37.04 36.89 -0.49
N SER A 664 -37.57 35.75 -0.05
CA SER A 664 -38.66 35.73 0.91
C SER A 664 -38.04 35.91 2.30
N ALA A 665 -38.24 37.09 2.86
CA ALA A 665 -37.88 37.41 4.24
C ALA A 665 -38.67 36.51 5.19
N ALA A 666 -38.01 35.60 5.87
CA ALA A 666 -38.52 34.91 7.04
C ALA A 666 -37.96 35.66 8.27
N THR A 667 -38.87 36.29 8.99
CA THR A 667 -38.69 36.95 10.28
C THR A 667 -38.13 35.98 11.33
N GLU A 668 -37.03 36.37 11.94
CA GLU A 668 -36.52 35.74 13.17
C GLU A 668 -37.44 36.03 14.36
N PRO A 669 -37.54 35.12 15.34
CA PRO A 669 -37.88 35.48 16.69
C PRO A 669 -36.61 35.58 17.55
N VAL A 670 -36.44 36.77 18.14
CA VAL A 670 -35.51 37.05 19.22
C VAL A 670 -35.85 36.23 20.47
N GLY A 671 -34.86 35.58 21.06
CA GLY A 671 -35.03 34.84 22.33
C GLY A 671 -33.72 34.62 23.08
N VAL A 672 -33.39 35.61 23.90
CA VAL A 672 -32.80 35.60 25.26
C VAL A 672 -31.73 34.55 25.58
N ALA A 673 -30.55 35.09 25.92
CA ALA A 673 -29.44 34.47 26.61
C ALA A 673 -29.82 33.76 27.92
N ASN A 674 -29.23 32.59 28.17
CA ASN A 674 -28.95 32.19 29.54
C ASN A 674 -27.64 31.43 29.64
N SER A 675 -26.77 31.92 30.49
CA SER A 675 -25.49 31.39 30.89
C SER A 675 -25.62 30.13 31.72
N GLY A 676 -24.91 29.09 31.38
CA GLY A 676 -24.77 27.88 32.22
C GLY A 676 -23.50 27.12 31.91
N ASN A 677 -22.46 27.34 32.73
CA ASN A 677 -21.25 26.53 32.78
C ASN A 677 -21.57 25.07 33.07
N TYR A 678 -21.26 24.19 32.16
CA TYR A 678 -21.03 22.79 32.47
C TYR A 678 -19.71 22.34 31.90
N ALA A 679 -18.75 22.16 32.80
CA ALA A 679 -17.52 21.45 32.52
C ALA A 679 -17.86 19.95 32.32
N VAL A 680 -17.85 19.49 31.08
CA VAL A 680 -17.89 18.07 30.77
C VAL A 680 -16.45 17.55 30.79
N ARG A 681 -16.15 16.71 31.77
CA ARG A 681 -14.93 15.92 31.81
C ARG A 681 -14.89 15.05 30.53
N ARG A 682 -13.86 15.21 29.72
CA ARG A 682 -13.52 14.25 28.68
C ARG A 682 -13.15 12.92 29.33
N PRO A 683 -13.64 11.77 28.87
CA PRO A 683 -13.02 10.50 29.18
C PRO A 683 -11.63 10.48 28.50
N ALA A 684 -10.60 10.19 29.26
CA ALA A 684 -9.27 9.89 28.72
C ALA A 684 -9.38 8.57 27.95
N GLY A 685 -8.94 8.55 26.68
CA GLY A 685 -8.66 7.31 25.99
C GLY A 685 -9.37 7.09 24.65
N SER A 686 -9.50 8.09 23.78
CA SER A 686 -9.69 7.81 22.37
C SER A 686 -8.56 8.51 21.61
N THR A 687 -7.53 7.78 21.28
CA THR A 687 -6.63 8.18 20.19
C THR A 687 -7.46 8.25 18.91
N PRO A 688 -7.36 9.33 18.12
CA PRO A 688 -8.03 9.36 16.83
C PRO A 688 -7.46 8.21 16.00
N LYS A 689 -8.32 7.31 15.51
CA LYS A 689 -7.96 6.37 14.47
C LYS A 689 -7.30 7.17 13.36
N ARG A 690 -6.02 6.91 13.12
CA ARG A 690 -5.36 7.37 11.91
C ARG A 690 -6.02 6.59 10.77
N ARG A 691 -6.91 7.24 10.02
CA ARG A 691 -7.35 6.71 8.74
C ARG A 691 -6.10 6.43 7.94
N LYS A 692 -5.99 5.22 7.42
CA LYS A 692 -5.06 4.95 6.31
C LYS A 692 -5.26 6.08 5.31
N PRO A 693 -4.24 6.82 4.88
CA PRO A 693 -4.41 7.71 3.75
C PRO A 693 -4.92 6.83 2.62
N SER A 694 -6.12 7.09 2.14
CA SER A 694 -6.56 6.49 0.89
C SER A 694 -5.54 6.94 -0.13
N SER A 695 -4.64 6.04 -0.53
CA SER A 695 -3.73 6.28 -1.63
C SER A 695 -4.61 6.46 -2.87
N PHE A 696 -4.77 7.67 -3.26
CA PHE A 696 -5.35 8.04 -4.53
C PHE A 696 -4.25 8.11 -5.59
#